data_7c0d5f399402c9012c55975222c8b0b0
#
_entry.id   7c0d5f399402c9012c55975222c8b0b0
#
_cell.length_a   1.000
_cell.length_b   1.000
_cell.length_c   1.000
_cell.angle_alpha   90.00
_cell.angle_beta   90.00
_cell.angle_gamma   90.00
#
_symmetry.space_group_name_H-M   'P 1'
#
loop_
_entity.id
_entity.type
_entity.pdbx_description
1 polymer ?
#
loop_
_entity_poly.entity_id
_entity_poly.type
_entity_poly.pdbx_seq_one_letter_code
_entity_poly.pdbx_strand_id
1 'polypeptide(L)'
;MAPLRAKIIISFILLIVLLMLPDEATSQRRRRGMIASNTAQTDSLNGNDSLRADTVVVRVDSVAPTKKQPLDAPVIYESNDSTTFTLGGAATLYGSGKVNYQNIELAAEVISMNLDSSTVHAYGIKDTTGTIKGKPVFKEGETAYDTETISYNFKSKKAGITDIITQQGEGYVTGSRAKKGANDEIFMEHGRYTTCDHHDHPHFYMQLTRAKVRPKKNVVTGPAYLVVEDVPLPLAVPFFFFPFSSSYSSGFIMPTYMDDSSRGFGLAEGGYYFAMSDIMDLKLTGDIFTKGSWRLSGLTNYNKRYKYSGTLQADYQVTKTGDKGMPDYTVAKDFKVVWNHRQDAKASPNSTFSASVNFSTSSYERSNINNLYNSQLLTQNTKTSSISYSRSFPDIGLTLSGTTNIAQTMRDSSIAVTLPDLNITLSRLFPFKRKKAAGAERWYEKISISYTGRLTNSIRTKDDRLFKTGISGWENAMNHNIPISATFTLFKYLQVSPSVNYTERWYTRKMNQTYNMEEHKLDPNLNDTINGFYRVSNYSASISLSTKLYGMYKPLFMKKKEIQIRHVVTPQVSLSGAPGFSKYWEEYTDYNGNTQYYSPFTGQPFGVPSREGSGTVSFSLSNNLEMKYYDAKKDTLKKVSLIDDLSANMSYNMAAKERPWSDLSLNIRMKLTKNYTFNMNASFATYAYAFDKNGNVVTSNRTEWSYGRFGRFQGYGSSFNYTFNNDTWKKWFGPKEDAEQDKNKKD
;
A
#
# COMPACT_ATOMS: atom_id res chain seq x y z
N MET A 1 -15.96 26.93 -21.24
CA MET A 1 -14.91 26.89 -20.17
C MET A 1 -14.52 25.46 -19.73
N ALA A 2 -15.18 24.42 -20.20
CA ALA A 2 -14.81 23.02 -19.92
C ALA A 2 -13.47 22.51 -20.54
N PRO A 3 -13.04 22.94 -21.75
CA PRO A 3 -11.86 22.34 -22.36
C PRO A 3 -10.52 22.74 -21.72
N LEU A 4 -10.48 23.85 -20.98
CA LEU A 4 -9.24 24.30 -20.34
C LEU A 4 -8.92 23.52 -19.05
N ARG A 5 -9.96 23.10 -18.32
CA ARG A 5 -9.82 22.31 -17.09
C ARG A 5 -9.32 20.90 -17.40
N ALA A 6 -9.82 20.28 -18.47
CA ALA A 6 -9.34 18.97 -18.92
C ALA A 6 -7.86 19.02 -19.38
N LYS A 7 -7.46 20.10 -20.05
CA LYS A 7 -6.07 20.28 -20.50
C LYS A 7 -5.08 20.43 -19.33
N ILE A 8 -5.47 21.10 -18.24
CA ILE A 8 -4.61 21.28 -17.06
C ILE A 8 -4.48 19.96 -16.29
N ILE A 9 -5.57 19.21 -16.13
CA ILE A 9 -5.54 17.87 -15.50
C ILE A 9 -4.72 16.91 -16.33
N ILE A 10 -4.90 16.92 -17.64
CA ILE A 10 -4.12 16.08 -18.58
C ILE A 10 -2.64 16.50 -18.55
N SER A 11 -2.34 17.78 -18.51
CA SER A 11 -0.95 18.31 -18.41
C SER A 11 -0.30 17.92 -17.07
N PHE A 12 -1.07 17.91 -15.98
CA PHE A 12 -0.59 17.50 -14.64
C PHE A 12 -0.36 15.98 -14.59
N ILE A 13 -1.27 15.20 -15.18
CA ILE A 13 -1.11 13.75 -15.33
C ILE A 13 0.07 13.43 -16.25
N LEU A 14 0.25 14.18 -17.35
CA LEU A 14 1.39 14.03 -18.27
C LEU A 14 2.71 14.39 -17.59
N LEU A 15 2.74 15.41 -16.74
CA LEU A 15 3.92 15.80 -15.96
C LEU A 15 4.29 14.73 -14.95
N ILE A 16 3.29 14.11 -14.29
CA ILE A 16 3.49 12.99 -13.36
C ILE A 16 3.97 11.75 -14.12
N VAL A 17 3.41 11.48 -15.30
CA VAL A 17 3.86 10.37 -16.18
C VAL A 17 5.28 10.61 -16.69
N LEU A 18 5.64 11.87 -17.03
CA LEU A 18 6.99 12.23 -17.46
C LEU A 18 8.03 12.09 -16.33
N LEU A 19 7.63 12.36 -15.09
CA LEU A 19 8.45 12.14 -13.89
C LEU A 19 8.57 10.65 -13.50
N MET A 20 7.68 9.80 -14.05
CA MET A 20 7.68 8.36 -13.83
C MET A 20 8.41 7.55 -14.90
N LEU A 21 8.92 8.18 -15.97
CA LEU A 21 9.77 7.48 -16.92
C LEU A 21 11.03 7.02 -16.18
N PRO A 22 11.30 5.73 -16.10
CA PRO A 22 12.53 5.25 -15.47
C PRO A 22 13.73 5.72 -16.25
N ASP A 23 14.80 6.09 -15.56
CA ASP A 23 16.13 6.46 -16.06
C ASP A 23 16.83 5.34 -16.89
N GLU A 24 16.08 4.42 -17.51
CA GLU A 24 16.64 3.38 -18.37
C GLU A 24 17.17 3.89 -19.71
N ALA A 25 16.85 5.13 -20.08
CA ALA A 25 17.34 5.71 -21.34
C ALA A 25 18.82 6.13 -21.31
N THR A 26 19.46 6.22 -20.16
CA THR A 26 20.87 6.64 -20.04
C THR A 26 21.86 5.50 -19.84
N SER A 27 21.41 4.27 -19.54
CA SER A 27 22.32 3.13 -19.35
C SER A 27 22.65 2.35 -20.64
N GLN A 28 21.88 2.53 -21.70
CA GLN A 28 22.16 1.85 -22.99
C GLN A 28 23.18 2.56 -23.87
N ARG A 29 23.64 3.78 -23.57
CA ARG A 29 24.63 4.50 -24.33
C ARG A 29 26.09 4.23 -23.94
N ARG A 30 26.35 3.40 -22.93
CA ARG A 30 27.71 3.04 -22.47
C ARG A 30 28.12 1.58 -22.74
N ARG A 31 27.39 0.82 -23.57
CA ARG A 31 27.78 -0.54 -23.99
C ARG A 31 27.83 -0.74 -25.48
N ARG A 32 28.25 0.29 -26.22
CA ARG A 32 28.69 0.13 -27.64
C ARG A 32 30.11 0.62 -27.78
N GLY A 33 31.03 -0.23 -27.39
CA GLY A 33 32.45 0.00 -27.61
C GLY A 33 33.27 -1.07 -26.91
N MET A 34 33.29 -2.27 -27.48
CA MET A 34 34.36 -3.23 -27.50
C MET A 34 33.83 -4.56 -28.05
N ILE A 35 33.80 -4.66 -29.35
CA ILE A 35 33.88 -5.93 -30.08
C ILE A 35 35.26 -5.92 -30.72
N ALA A 36 36.13 -6.76 -30.23
CA ALA A 36 37.27 -7.25 -30.99
C ALA A 36 37.56 -8.68 -30.51
N SER A 37 37.25 -9.61 -31.40
CA SER A 37 37.97 -10.80 -31.81
C SER A 37 38.77 -11.59 -30.77
N ASN A 38 38.47 -12.90 -30.69
CA ASN A 38 39.33 -14.03 -31.11
C ASN A 38 38.71 -15.31 -30.61
N THR A 39 38.24 -16.17 -31.53
CA THR A 39 38.94 -17.30 -32.15
C THR A 39 39.54 -18.32 -31.15
N ALA A 40 38.91 -19.50 -31.19
CA ALA A 40 39.46 -20.86 -31.15
C ALA A 40 40.48 -21.25 -30.07
N GLN A 41 40.12 -22.32 -29.40
CA GLN A 41 40.88 -23.59 -29.35
C GLN A 41 40.27 -24.50 -28.31
N THR A 42 39.73 -25.60 -28.78
CA THR A 42 40.13 -27.03 -28.58
C THR A 42 41.17 -27.28 -27.49
N ASP A 43 40.83 -28.24 -26.65
CA ASP A 43 41.57 -29.49 -26.30
C ASP A 43 40.96 -30.03 -25.03
N SER A 44 40.39 -31.18 -25.05
CA SER A 44 40.92 -32.55 -25.13
C SER A 44 41.32 -33.13 -23.77
N LEU A 45 41.02 -34.40 -23.69
CA LEU A 45 41.59 -35.50 -22.88
C LEU A 45 40.94 -35.72 -21.50
N ASN A 46 40.54 -36.87 -21.08
CA ASN A 46 40.92 -38.28 -21.23
C ASN A 46 39.83 -39.10 -20.55
N GLY A 47 39.56 -40.31 -20.77
CA GLY A 47 40.23 -41.43 -21.38
C GLY A 47 39.64 -42.71 -20.86
N ASN A 48 39.76 -43.70 -21.69
CA ASN A 48 39.82 -45.15 -21.36
C ASN A 48 38.57 -45.83 -20.79
N ASP A 49 38.13 -46.98 -21.22
CA ASP A 49 38.81 -48.10 -21.86
C ASP A 49 37.82 -49.05 -22.56
N SER A 50 38.24 -49.49 -23.67
CA SER A 50 38.18 -50.80 -24.27
C SER A 50 37.03 -51.78 -23.95
N LEU A 51 36.42 -52.34 -24.99
CA LEU A 51 36.66 -53.72 -25.43
C LEU A 51 35.98 -53.93 -26.81
N ARG A 52 36.80 -54.50 -27.67
CA ARG A 52 36.50 -55.09 -28.98
C ARG A 52 35.48 -56.23 -28.89
N ALA A 53 34.63 -56.32 -29.88
CA ALA A 53 34.34 -57.60 -30.55
C ALA A 53 33.90 -57.36 -31.97
N ASP A 54 34.56 -58.00 -32.81
CA ASP A 54 34.46 -58.08 -34.25
C ASP A 54 33.10 -58.54 -34.78
N THR A 55 32.71 -57.94 -35.93
CA THR A 55 32.53 -58.68 -37.16
C THR A 55 31.11 -59.17 -37.51
N VAL A 56 30.64 -58.81 -38.57
CA VAL A 56 30.32 -59.48 -39.82
C VAL A 56 29.35 -58.66 -40.62
N VAL A 57 29.87 -58.13 -41.73
CA VAL A 57 29.07 -57.58 -42.80
C VAL A 57 28.43 -58.74 -43.53
N VAL A 58 27.09 -58.86 -43.46
CA VAL A 58 26.32 -59.60 -44.47
C VAL A 58 25.48 -58.60 -45.23
N ARG A 59 25.93 -58.37 -46.44
CA ARG A 59 25.03 -57.78 -47.47
C ARG A 59 23.94 -58.75 -47.80
N VAL A 60 22.70 -58.35 -47.56
CA VAL A 60 21.56 -58.99 -48.21
C VAL A 60 20.86 -57.88 -49.01
N ASP A 61 21.04 -57.94 -50.31
CA ASP A 61 20.26 -57.20 -51.29
C ASP A 61 18.80 -57.70 -51.29
N SER A 62 17.94 -56.77 -51.65
CA SER A 62 16.50 -56.87 -51.92
C SER A 62 15.58 -56.49 -50.76
N VAL A 63 15.38 -55.21 -50.59
CA VAL A 63 14.22 -54.66 -49.91
C VAL A 63 13.09 -54.59 -50.93
N ALA A 64 12.13 -55.48 -50.80
CA ALA A 64 10.81 -55.34 -51.42
C ALA A 64 10.17 -54.03 -50.92
N PRO A 65 9.39 -53.26 -51.72
CA PRO A 65 8.76 -52.01 -51.30
C PRO A 65 7.82 -52.30 -50.15
N THR A 66 8.18 -51.86 -48.95
CA THR A 66 7.28 -51.84 -47.78
C THR A 66 6.03 -51.06 -48.15
N LYS A 67 4.87 -51.72 -48.26
CA LYS A 67 3.57 -51.07 -48.32
C LYS A 67 3.51 -50.06 -47.17
N LYS A 68 3.35 -48.75 -47.47
CA LYS A 68 3.10 -47.72 -46.47
C LYS A 68 1.97 -48.19 -45.58
N GLN A 69 2.24 -48.37 -44.32
CA GLN A 69 1.21 -48.69 -43.34
C GLN A 69 0.16 -47.55 -43.36
N PRO A 70 -1.13 -47.86 -43.37
CA PRO A 70 -2.19 -46.83 -43.47
C PRO A 70 -2.24 -45.88 -42.26
N LEU A 71 -1.67 -46.28 -41.11
CA LEU A 71 -1.62 -45.50 -39.84
C LEU A 71 -0.19 -45.44 -39.31
N ASP A 72 0.14 -44.31 -38.64
CA ASP A 72 1.47 -44.03 -38.10
C ASP A 72 1.80 -44.81 -36.80
N ALA A 73 0.80 -45.41 -36.13
CA ALA A 73 0.92 -46.21 -34.91
C ALA A 73 -0.06 -47.38 -34.91
N PRO A 74 0.16 -48.46 -34.14
CA PRO A 74 -0.77 -49.53 -33.95
C PRO A 74 -2.06 -49.03 -33.23
N VAL A 75 -3.23 -49.52 -33.67
CA VAL A 75 -4.51 -49.36 -33.00
C VAL A 75 -4.70 -50.50 -32.02
N ILE A 76 -4.84 -50.22 -30.74
CA ILE A 76 -5.16 -51.21 -29.71
C ILE A 76 -6.66 -51.17 -29.48
N TYR A 77 -7.29 -52.32 -29.50
CA TYR A 77 -8.75 -52.43 -29.34
C TYR A 77 -9.12 -53.59 -28.41
N GLU A 78 -10.24 -53.42 -27.72
CA GLU A 78 -10.82 -54.39 -26.79
C GLU A 78 -12.35 -54.35 -26.99
N SER A 79 -13.03 -55.52 -26.87
CA SER A 79 -14.46 -55.62 -26.82
C SER A 79 -14.92 -56.74 -25.92
N ASN A 80 -16.07 -56.63 -25.26
CA ASN A 80 -16.57 -57.60 -24.32
C ASN A 80 -17.33 -58.75 -24.99
N ASP A 81 -18.01 -58.49 -26.14
CA ASP A 81 -18.84 -59.49 -26.80
C ASP A 81 -18.12 -60.14 -27.98
N SER A 82 -17.98 -59.43 -29.10
CA SER A 82 -17.38 -59.94 -30.29
C SER A 82 -16.69 -58.90 -31.16
N THR A 83 -15.68 -59.35 -31.91
CA THR A 83 -15.03 -58.51 -32.93
C THR A 83 -15.11 -59.21 -34.27
N THR A 84 -15.69 -58.56 -35.27
CA THR A 84 -15.80 -59.05 -36.63
C THR A 84 -14.81 -58.35 -37.54
N PHE A 85 -14.08 -59.13 -38.36
CA PHE A 85 -13.19 -58.59 -39.39
C PHE A 85 -13.69 -58.96 -40.75
N THR A 86 -13.70 -58.01 -41.70
CA THR A 86 -14.03 -58.24 -43.09
C THR A 86 -12.78 -58.20 -43.98
N LEU A 87 -12.76 -58.95 -45.05
CA LEU A 87 -11.67 -59.02 -46.02
C LEU A 87 -11.30 -57.68 -46.68
N GLY A 88 -12.13 -56.64 -46.51
CA GLY A 88 -11.90 -55.26 -46.98
C GLY A 88 -11.33 -54.30 -45.93
N GLY A 89 -10.59 -54.81 -44.88
CA GLY A 89 -9.91 -53.98 -43.88
C GLY A 89 -10.84 -53.29 -42.90
N ALA A 90 -12.10 -53.70 -42.79
CA ALA A 90 -13.01 -53.17 -41.77
C ALA A 90 -13.10 -54.10 -40.57
N ALA A 91 -13.15 -53.54 -39.36
CA ALA A 91 -13.35 -54.24 -38.11
C ALA A 91 -14.51 -53.59 -37.33
N THR A 92 -15.41 -54.41 -36.76
CA THR A 92 -16.50 -53.92 -35.90
C THR A 92 -16.40 -54.64 -34.54
N LEU A 93 -16.41 -53.84 -33.51
CA LEU A 93 -16.39 -54.28 -32.10
C LEU A 93 -17.81 -54.12 -31.53
N TYR A 94 -18.26 -55.13 -30.84
CA TYR A 94 -19.57 -55.14 -30.16
C TYR A 94 -19.39 -55.37 -28.68
N GLY A 95 -20.24 -54.75 -27.87
CA GLY A 95 -20.24 -54.86 -26.41
C GLY A 95 -19.14 -54.06 -25.73
N SER A 96 -19.40 -52.82 -25.39
CA SER A 96 -18.50 -51.91 -24.67
C SER A 96 -17.08 -51.87 -25.28
N GLY A 97 -17.03 -51.72 -26.63
CA GLY A 97 -15.77 -51.65 -27.37
C GLY A 97 -14.90 -50.47 -26.94
N LYS A 98 -13.58 -50.70 -26.93
CA LYS A 98 -12.56 -49.70 -26.59
C LYS A 98 -11.51 -49.63 -27.68
N VAL A 99 -11.14 -48.47 -28.13
CA VAL A 99 -10.12 -48.25 -29.14
C VAL A 99 -9.14 -47.21 -28.66
N ASN A 100 -7.86 -47.56 -28.58
CA ASN A 100 -6.79 -46.66 -28.20
C ASN A 100 -5.82 -46.44 -29.36
N TYR A 101 -5.59 -45.19 -29.72
CA TYR A 101 -4.66 -44.78 -30.77
C TYR A 101 -3.88 -43.55 -30.32
N GLN A 102 -2.58 -43.72 -30.10
CA GLN A 102 -1.72 -42.65 -29.57
C GLN A 102 -2.30 -42.03 -28.26
N ASN A 103 -2.74 -40.79 -28.29
CA ASN A 103 -3.36 -40.06 -27.15
C ASN A 103 -4.91 -40.04 -27.23
N ILE A 104 -5.49 -40.86 -28.09
CA ILE A 104 -6.94 -40.93 -28.30
C ILE A 104 -7.47 -42.25 -27.71
N GLU A 105 -8.53 -42.13 -26.94
CA GLU A 105 -9.31 -43.21 -26.38
C GLU A 105 -10.78 -43.06 -26.83
N LEU A 106 -11.35 -44.04 -27.43
CA LEU A 106 -12.77 -44.10 -27.85
C LEU A 106 -13.43 -45.34 -27.25
N ALA A 107 -14.46 -45.13 -26.47
CA ALA A 107 -15.23 -46.22 -25.85
C ALA A 107 -16.70 -46.09 -26.30
N ALA A 108 -17.34 -47.16 -26.77
CA ALA A 108 -18.75 -47.16 -27.17
C ALA A 108 -19.29 -48.61 -27.20
N GLU A 109 -20.63 -48.73 -27.28
CA GLU A 109 -21.24 -50.07 -27.40
C GLU A 109 -20.92 -50.71 -28.74
N VAL A 110 -20.91 -49.96 -29.84
CA VAL A 110 -20.49 -50.43 -31.15
C VAL A 110 -19.48 -49.48 -31.75
N ILE A 111 -18.32 -50.04 -32.17
CA ILE A 111 -17.25 -49.27 -32.83
C ILE A 111 -16.95 -49.99 -34.17
N SER A 112 -17.19 -49.31 -35.28
CA SER A 112 -16.84 -49.78 -36.62
C SER A 112 -15.64 -49.02 -37.14
N MET A 113 -14.55 -49.71 -37.44
CA MET A 113 -13.31 -49.14 -37.97
C MET A 113 -13.08 -49.63 -39.41
N ASN A 114 -12.62 -48.71 -40.24
CA ASN A 114 -12.12 -49.00 -41.56
C ASN A 114 -10.68 -48.55 -41.66
N LEU A 115 -9.74 -49.50 -41.70
CA LEU A 115 -8.31 -49.27 -41.69
C LEU A 115 -7.80 -48.63 -42.98
N ASP A 116 -8.41 -48.97 -44.13
CA ASP A 116 -8.03 -48.43 -45.44
C ASP A 116 -8.35 -46.92 -45.54
N SER A 117 -9.51 -46.54 -45.11
CA SER A 117 -9.93 -45.11 -45.02
C SER A 117 -9.43 -44.40 -43.76
N SER A 118 -8.83 -45.12 -42.83
CA SER A 118 -8.40 -44.61 -41.53
C SER A 118 -9.51 -43.93 -40.72
N THR A 119 -10.74 -44.48 -40.82
CA THR A 119 -11.93 -43.94 -40.17
C THR A 119 -12.48 -44.86 -39.12
N VAL A 120 -13.00 -44.30 -38.06
CA VAL A 120 -13.74 -45.01 -37.01
C VAL A 120 -15.14 -44.34 -36.87
N HIS A 121 -16.16 -45.15 -36.74
CA HIS A 121 -17.51 -44.73 -36.44
C HIS A 121 -18.00 -45.46 -35.19
N ALA A 122 -18.54 -44.70 -34.22
CA ALA A 122 -19.01 -45.25 -32.96
C ALA A 122 -20.39 -44.72 -32.59
N TYR A 123 -21.20 -45.62 -32.02
CA TYR A 123 -22.57 -45.29 -31.59
C TYR A 123 -23.04 -46.24 -30.48
N GLY A 124 -24.05 -45.80 -29.72
CA GLY A 124 -24.73 -46.61 -28.70
C GLY A 124 -25.93 -47.37 -29.29
N ILE A 125 -26.40 -48.44 -28.62
CA ILE A 125 -27.57 -49.22 -29.00
C ILE A 125 -28.80 -48.80 -28.16
N LYS A 126 -29.97 -48.74 -28.80
CA LYS A 126 -31.23 -48.50 -28.09
C LYS A 126 -31.65 -49.74 -27.34
N ASP A 127 -31.91 -49.60 -26.05
CA ASP A 127 -32.45 -50.66 -25.22
C ASP A 127 -33.96 -50.83 -25.48
N THR A 128 -34.58 -51.87 -24.97
CA THR A 128 -36.00 -52.17 -25.04
C THR A 128 -36.91 -51.05 -24.48
N THR A 129 -36.35 -50.19 -23.62
CA THR A 129 -36.99 -48.98 -23.08
C THR A 129 -36.83 -47.73 -23.94
N GLY A 130 -36.12 -47.83 -25.09
CA GLY A 130 -35.80 -46.69 -25.96
C GLY A 130 -34.60 -45.85 -25.52
N THR A 131 -33.98 -46.15 -24.35
CA THR A 131 -32.82 -45.45 -23.86
C THR A 131 -31.55 -45.93 -24.59
N ILE A 132 -30.68 -44.98 -25.01
CA ILE A 132 -29.42 -45.31 -25.68
C ILE A 132 -28.39 -45.74 -24.66
N LYS A 133 -27.97 -47.00 -24.72
CA LYS A 133 -26.94 -47.59 -23.86
C LYS A 133 -25.58 -47.53 -24.55
N GLY A 134 -24.52 -47.31 -23.79
CA GLY A 134 -23.13 -47.32 -24.28
C GLY A 134 -22.84 -46.18 -25.29
N LYS A 135 -23.30 -44.96 -25.00
CA LYS A 135 -22.98 -43.77 -25.81
C LYS A 135 -21.46 -43.62 -25.94
N PRO A 136 -20.98 -43.19 -27.13
CA PRO A 136 -19.57 -43.00 -27.35
C PRO A 136 -18.95 -41.92 -26.45
N VAL A 137 -17.87 -42.27 -25.78
CA VAL A 137 -17.00 -41.34 -25.04
C VAL A 137 -15.69 -41.25 -25.80
N PHE A 138 -15.43 -40.11 -26.37
CA PHE A 138 -14.19 -39.81 -27.08
C PHE A 138 -13.28 -38.94 -26.18
N LYS A 139 -12.09 -39.41 -25.93
CA LYS A 139 -11.10 -38.71 -25.10
C LYS A 139 -9.83 -38.45 -25.88
N GLU A 140 -9.35 -37.23 -25.90
CA GLU A 140 -8.09 -36.82 -26.51
C GLU A 140 -7.27 -36.05 -25.49
N GLY A 141 -6.22 -36.69 -24.99
CA GLY A 141 -5.45 -36.18 -23.86
C GLY A 141 -6.29 -36.06 -22.58
N GLU A 142 -6.46 -34.84 -22.07
CA GLU A 142 -7.25 -34.56 -20.85
C GLU A 142 -8.71 -34.17 -21.14
N THR A 143 -9.08 -33.98 -22.40
CA THR A 143 -10.43 -33.52 -22.76
C THR A 143 -11.30 -34.69 -23.16
N ALA A 144 -12.44 -34.84 -22.48
CA ALA A 144 -13.44 -35.86 -22.79
C ALA A 144 -14.67 -35.21 -23.50
N TYR A 145 -15.24 -35.96 -24.40
CA TYR A 145 -16.44 -35.61 -25.17
C TYR A 145 -17.42 -36.75 -25.09
N ASP A 146 -18.57 -36.51 -24.47
CA ASP A 146 -19.69 -37.43 -24.49
C ASP A 146 -20.52 -37.14 -25.72
N THR A 147 -20.87 -38.15 -26.48
CA THR A 147 -21.50 -37.98 -27.80
C THR A 147 -22.58 -39.03 -28.05
N GLU A 148 -23.56 -38.73 -28.90
CA GLU A 148 -24.53 -39.76 -29.35
C GLU A 148 -23.95 -40.62 -30.49
N THR A 149 -23.29 -39.98 -31.47
CA THR A 149 -22.50 -40.65 -32.49
C THR A 149 -21.23 -39.87 -32.81
N ILE A 150 -20.18 -40.58 -33.16
CA ILE A 150 -18.92 -39.97 -33.58
C ILE A 150 -18.35 -40.69 -34.81
N SER A 151 -17.93 -39.93 -35.80
CA SER A 151 -17.13 -40.40 -36.93
C SER A 151 -15.79 -39.66 -36.90
N TYR A 152 -14.70 -40.37 -36.66
CA TYR A 152 -13.35 -39.76 -36.55
C TYR A 152 -12.41 -40.37 -37.62
N ASN A 153 -11.62 -39.52 -38.24
CA ASN A 153 -10.58 -39.96 -39.16
C ASN A 153 -9.20 -39.72 -38.56
N PHE A 154 -8.47 -40.80 -38.31
CA PHE A 154 -7.16 -40.81 -37.65
C PHE A 154 -6.09 -40.06 -38.44
N LYS A 155 -6.15 -40.10 -39.79
CA LYS A 155 -5.17 -39.43 -40.64
C LYS A 155 -5.38 -37.94 -40.75
N SER A 156 -6.64 -37.47 -40.95
CA SER A 156 -6.95 -36.05 -41.03
C SER A 156 -7.22 -35.38 -39.70
N LYS A 157 -7.33 -36.18 -38.62
CA LYS A 157 -7.67 -35.73 -37.25
C LYS A 157 -8.96 -34.92 -37.15
N LYS A 158 -9.90 -35.20 -38.07
CA LYS A 158 -11.21 -34.55 -38.12
C LYS A 158 -12.30 -35.48 -37.64
N ALA A 159 -13.29 -34.93 -36.93
CA ALA A 159 -14.48 -35.66 -36.53
C ALA A 159 -15.77 -34.95 -36.91
N GLY A 160 -16.81 -35.76 -37.21
CA GLY A 160 -18.21 -35.35 -37.22
C GLY A 160 -18.90 -35.96 -36.00
N ILE A 161 -19.64 -35.16 -35.26
CA ILE A 161 -20.18 -35.56 -33.95
C ILE A 161 -21.65 -35.09 -33.88
N THR A 162 -22.50 -35.93 -33.29
CA THR A 162 -23.88 -35.55 -32.95
C THR A 162 -24.06 -35.57 -31.45
N ASP A 163 -24.84 -34.61 -30.96
CA ASP A 163 -25.17 -34.38 -29.54
C ASP A 163 -23.94 -34.46 -28.61
N ILE A 164 -23.05 -33.53 -28.83
CA ILE A 164 -21.81 -33.39 -28.06
C ILE A 164 -22.06 -32.70 -26.72
N ILE A 165 -21.49 -33.24 -25.64
CA ILE A 165 -21.39 -32.59 -24.34
C ILE A 165 -19.91 -32.59 -23.95
N THR A 166 -19.38 -31.42 -23.55
CA THR A 166 -18.00 -31.29 -23.12
C THR A 166 -17.89 -30.26 -22.01
N GLN A 167 -17.16 -30.60 -20.97
CA GLN A 167 -16.84 -29.66 -19.91
C GLN A 167 -15.66 -28.77 -20.33
N GLN A 168 -15.84 -27.48 -20.22
CA GLN A 168 -14.81 -26.49 -20.54
C GLN A 168 -14.72 -25.45 -19.44
N GLY A 169 -13.66 -25.53 -18.63
CA GLY A 169 -13.52 -24.70 -17.43
C GLY A 169 -14.56 -25.08 -16.37
N GLU A 170 -15.31 -24.09 -15.89
CA GLU A 170 -16.40 -24.27 -14.90
C GLU A 170 -17.76 -24.52 -15.54
N GLY A 171 -17.85 -24.55 -16.87
CA GLY A 171 -19.12 -24.71 -17.57
C GLY A 171 -19.14 -25.88 -18.54
N TYR A 172 -20.36 -26.21 -18.99
CA TYR A 172 -20.63 -27.24 -19.99
C TYR A 172 -21.03 -26.60 -21.30
N VAL A 173 -20.46 -27.12 -22.40
CA VAL A 173 -20.87 -26.75 -23.77
C VAL A 173 -21.53 -27.97 -24.37
N THR A 174 -22.76 -27.80 -24.82
CA THR A 174 -23.51 -28.84 -25.56
C THR A 174 -23.82 -28.38 -26.97
N GLY A 175 -23.99 -29.28 -27.91
CA GLY A 175 -24.33 -28.93 -29.29
C GLY A 175 -24.93 -30.11 -30.06
N SER A 176 -25.97 -29.90 -30.85
CA SER A 176 -26.64 -30.95 -31.60
C SER A 176 -25.82 -31.49 -32.77
N ARG A 177 -25.03 -30.66 -33.42
CA ARG A 177 -24.07 -31.03 -34.47
C ARG A 177 -22.74 -30.34 -34.25
N ALA A 178 -21.69 -31.12 -34.28
CA ALA A 178 -20.36 -30.58 -34.13
C ALA A 178 -19.38 -31.17 -35.16
N LYS A 179 -18.39 -30.37 -35.54
CA LYS A 179 -17.31 -30.75 -36.43
C LYS A 179 -16.00 -30.36 -35.76
N LYS A 180 -15.17 -31.34 -35.42
CA LYS A 180 -13.81 -31.13 -34.91
C LYS A 180 -12.84 -30.97 -36.08
N GLY A 181 -12.04 -29.94 -36.05
CA GLY A 181 -10.92 -29.68 -36.96
C GLY A 181 -9.63 -30.36 -36.54
N ALA A 182 -8.65 -30.39 -37.43
CA ALA A 182 -7.30 -30.96 -37.14
C ALA A 182 -6.49 -30.14 -36.08
N ASN A 183 -6.87 -28.92 -35.83
CA ASN A 183 -6.28 -27.99 -34.83
C ASN A 183 -7.06 -27.96 -33.51
N ASP A 184 -7.84 -28.99 -33.22
CA ASP A 184 -8.68 -29.16 -32.03
C ASP A 184 -9.80 -28.13 -31.87
N GLU A 185 -10.03 -27.28 -32.86
CA GLU A 185 -11.17 -26.38 -32.87
C GLU A 185 -12.46 -27.15 -33.19
N ILE A 186 -13.53 -26.88 -32.43
CA ILE A 186 -14.83 -27.50 -32.61
C ILE A 186 -15.81 -26.44 -33.10
N PHE A 187 -16.41 -26.67 -34.22
CA PHE A 187 -17.50 -25.86 -34.77
C PHE A 187 -18.81 -26.57 -34.48
N MET A 188 -19.78 -25.87 -33.90
CA MET A 188 -21.07 -26.45 -33.55
C MET A 188 -22.23 -25.54 -33.95
N GLU A 189 -23.36 -26.18 -34.18
CA GLU A 189 -24.65 -25.55 -34.40
C GLU A 189 -25.61 -25.89 -33.27
N HIS A 190 -26.50 -24.95 -32.96
CA HIS A 190 -27.50 -25.05 -31.88
C HIS A 190 -26.88 -25.46 -30.55
N GLY A 191 -25.76 -24.77 -30.19
CA GLY A 191 -25.06 -25.02 -28.95
C GLY A 191 -25.78 -24.39 -27.77
N ARG A 192 -25.49 -24.93 -26.57
CA ARG A 192 -25.86 -24.32 -25.27
C ARG A 192 -24.60 -24.20 -24.43
N TYR A 193 -24.47 -23.12 -23.70
CA TYR A 193 -23.44 -22.95 -22.69
C TYR A 193 -24.10 -22.72 -21.32
N THR A 194 -23.75 -23.52 -20.34
CA THR A 194 -24.29 -23.43 -19.00
C THR A 194 -23.24 -23.73 -17.94
N THR A 195 -23.40 -23.14 -16.78
CA THR A 195 -22.67 -23.49 -15.57
C THR A 195 -23.53 -24.28 -14.56
N CYS A 196 -24.72 -24.73 -15.03
CA CYS A 196 -25.59 -25.58 -14.24
C CYS A 196 -25.05 -27.01 -14.19
N ASP A 197 -25.06 -27.64 -13.01
CA ASP A 197 -24.62 -29.02 -12.83
C ASP A 197 -25.53 -30.04 -13.55
N HIS A 198 -26.79 -29.69 -13.79
CA HIS A 198 -27.74 -30.48 -14.60
C HIS A 198 -27.56 -30.15 -16.09
N HIS A 199 -26.45 -30.62 -16.67
CA HIS A 199 -26.09 -30.29 -18.06
C HIS A 199 -26.97 -30.93 -19.12
N ASP A 200 -27.72 -31.98 -18.80
CA ASP A 200 -28.70 -32.61 -19.74
C ASP A 200 -29.98 -31.76 -19.89
N HIS A 201 -30.44 -31.16 -18.80
CA HIS A 201 -31.57 -30.24 -18.76
C HIS A 201 -31.25 -29.06 -17.84
N PRO A 202 -30.44 -28.10 -18.30
CA PRO A 202 -29.99 -27.00 -17.46
C PRO A 202 -31.13 -26.01 -17.19
N HIS A 203 -31.24 -25.55 -15.92
CA HIS A 203 -32.22 -24.53 -15.53
C HIS A 203 -31.99 -23.18 -16.19
N PHE A 204 -30.75 -22.90 -16.55
CA PHE A 204 -30.38 -21.71 -17.32
C PHE A 204 -29.24 -21.99 -18.27
N TYR A 205 -29.31 -21.40 -19.45
CA TYR A 205 -28.25 -21.54 -20.46
C TYR A 205 -28.29 -20.39 -21.47
N MET A 206 -27.11 -20.11 -22.04
CA MET A 206 -27.02 -19.27 -23.24
C MET A 206 -27.23 -20.16 -24.45
N GLN A 207 -28.31 -19.91 -25.20
CA GLN A 207 -28.55 -20.55 -26.48
C GLN A 207 -27.66 -19.91 -27.53
N LEU A 208 -26.85 -20.73 -28.21
CA LEU A 208 -25.87 -20.32 -29.21
C LEU A 208 -26.35 -20.81 -30.59
N THR A 209 -26.48 -19.91 -31.54
CA THR A 209 -26.87 -20.32 -32.91
C THR A 209 -25.75 -21.08 -33.60
N ARG A 210 -24.56 -20.53 -33.59
CA ARG A 210 -23.32 -21.14 -34.06
C ARG A 210 -22.20 -20.80 -33.10
N ALA A 211 -21.34 -21.76 -32.80
CA ALA A 211 -20.21 -21.53 -31.91
C ALA A 211 -18.95 -22.19 -32.45
N LYS A 212 -17.82 -21.55 -32.16
CA LYS A 212 -16.47 -22.07 -32.34
C LYS A 212 -15.86 -22.23 -30.97
N VAL A 213 -15.65 -23.46 -30.56
CA VAL A 213 -14.98 -23.81 -29.28
C VAL A 213 -13.51 -24.02 -29.54
N ARG A 214 -12.68 -23.36 -28.80
CA ARG A 214 -11.23 -23.61 -28.68
C ARG A 214 -10.99 -24.19 -27.29
N PRO A 215 -10.77 -25.51 -27.17
CA PRO A 215 -10.57 -26.13 -25.87
C PRO A 215 -9.51 -25.43 -25.04
N LYS A 216 -9.76 -25.28 -23.74
CA LYS A 216 -8.90 -24.59 -22.77
C LYS A 216 -8.63 -23.09 -23.06
N LYS A 217 -9.26 -22.49 -24.08
CA LYS A 217 -9.10 -21.07 -24.41
C LYS A 217 -10.41 -20.30 -24.31
N ASN A 218 -11.32 -20.51 -25.24
CA ASN A 218 -12.60 -19.78 -25.28
C ASN A 218 -13.61 -20.43 -26.18
N VAL A 219 -14.89 -20.02 -26.04
CA VAL A 219 -15.95 -20.17 -27.03
C VAL A 219 -16.23 -18.82 -27.64
N VAL A 220 -16.27 -18.76 -28.96
CA VAL A 220 -16.74 -17.60 -29.71
C VAL A 220 -18.06 -17.98 -30.36
N THR A 221 -19.12 -17.22 -30.14
CA THR A 221 -20.45 -17.51 -30.68
C THR A 221 -20.95 -16.37 -31.54
N GLY A 222 -21.78 -16.71 -32.53
CA GLY A 222 -22.67 -15.78 -33.23
C GLY A 222 -23.80 -15.31 -32.32
N PRO A 223 -24.98 -14.99 -32.89
CA PRO A 223 -26.12 -14.56 -32.09
C PRO A 223 -26.43 -15.54 -30.97
N ALA A 224 -26.55 -15.01 -29.76
CA ALA A 224 -26.82 -15.79 -28.55
C ALA A 224 -27.86 -15.08 -27.69
N TYR A 225 -28.69 -15.86 -26.98
CA TYR A 225 -29.69 -15.32 -26.05
C TYR A 225 -29.80 -16.20 -24.81
N LEU A 226 -30.18 -15.57 -23.71
CA LEU A 226 -30.33 -16.25 -22.42
C LEU A 226 -31.69 -16.95 -22.35
N VAL A 227 -31.67 -18.19 -21.87
CA VAL A 227 -32.85 -19.00 -21.57
C VAL A 227 -32.81 -19.40 -20.11
N VAL A 228 -33.92 -19.26 -19.41
CA VAL A 228 -34.07 -19.66 -18.00
C VAL A 228 -35.36 -20.47 -17.91
N GLU A 229 -35.27 -21.69 -17.33
CA GLU A 229 -36.37 -22.64 -17.25
C GLU A 229 -37.12 -22.79 -18.61
N ASP A 230 -36.35 -22.98 -19.69
CA ASP A 230 -36.79 -23.07 -21.09
C ASP A 230 -37.55 -21.84 -21.65
N VAL A 231 -37.61 -20.74 -20.89
CA VAL A 231 -38.18 -19.48 -21.33
C VAL A 231 -37.09 -18.56 -21.90
N PRO A 232 -37.13 -18.22 -23.20
CA PRO A 232 -36.16 -17.27 -23.75
C PRO A 232 -36.38 -15.86 -23.21
N LEU A 233 -35.36 -15.27 -22.65
CA LEU A 233 -35.40 -13.89 -22.19
C LEU A 233 -35.03 -12.92 -23.30
N PRO A 234 -35.50 -11.65 -23.28
CA PRO A 234 -35.21 -10.64 -24.30
C PRO A 234 -33.76 -10.10 -24.21
N LEU A 235 -32.86 -10.86 -23.59
CA LEU A 235 -31.44 -10.58 -23.52
C LEU A 235 -30.73 -11.35 -24.63
N ALA A 236 -30.54 -10.70 -25.77
CA ALA A 236 -29.86 -11.26 -26.94
C ALA A 236 -28.66 -10.39 -27.32
N VAL A 237 -27.58 -11.05 -27.71
CA VAL A 237 -26.34 -10.40 -28.18
C VAL A 237 -26.02 -10.91 -29.60
N PRO A 238 -25.54 -10.04 -30.53
CA PRO A 238 -25.26 -10.44 -31.91
C PRO A 238 -24.06 -11.37 -32.02
N PHE A 239 -23.11 -11.27 -31.08
CA PHE A 239 -22.00 -12.19 -30.87
C PHE A 239 -21.53 -12.12 -29.42
N PHE A 240 -20.93 -13.20 -28.94
CA PHE A 240 -20.34 -13.23 -27.58
C PHE A 240 -19.11 -14.16 -27.54
N PHE A 241 -18.32 -14.06 -26.46
CA PHE A 241 -17.26 -15.03 -26.21
C PHE A 241 -17.18 -15.37 -24.72
N PHE A 242 -16.90 -16.62 -24.42
CA PHE A 242 -16.69 -17.14 -23.07
C PHE A 242 -15.25 -17.60 -22.95
N PRO A 243 -14.42 -16.97 -22.12
CA PRO A 243 -13.09 -17.47 -21.83
C PRO A 243 -13.15 -18.67 -20.88
N PHE A 244 -12.38 -19.72 -21.14
CA PHE A 244 -12.31 -20.92 -20.28
C PHE A 244 -11.08 -20.93 -19.35
N SER A 245 -10.23 -19.91 -19.41
CA SER A 245 -9.02 -19.94 -18.63
C SER A 245 -9.31 -19.63 -17.16
N SER A 246 -8.84 -20.48 -16.26
CA SER A 246 -8.67 -20.18 -14.84
C SER A 246 -7.56 -19.14 -14.59
N SER A 247 -6.86 -18.73 -15.65
CA SER A 247 -5.84 -17.71 -15.63
C SER A 247 -6.45 -16.33 -15.89
N TYR A 248 -5.74 -15.32 -15.44
CA TYR A 248 -6.01 -13.90 -15.64
C TYR A 248 -6.36 -13.56 -17.10
N SER A 249 -7.59 -13.19 -17.36
CA SER A 249 -8.10 -12.94 -18.72
C SER A 249 -9.04 -11.73 -18.78
N SER A 250 -9.08 -11.07 -19.97
CA SER A 250 -10.01 -9.97 -20.22
C SER A 250 -11.44 -10.50 -20.42
N GLY A 251 -12.44 -9.69 -20.02
CA GLY A 251 -13.84 -10.09 -20.15
C GLY A 251 -14.83 -8.96 -19.90
N PHE A 252 -16.07 -9.20 -20.27
CA PHE A 252 -17.19 -8.29 -20.01
C PHE A 252 -17.62 -8.38 -18.54
N ILE A 253 -17.98 -7.24 -17.98
CA ILE A 253 -18.59 -7.11 -16.66
C ILE A 253 -20.08 -6.85 -16.91
N MET A 254 -20.92 -7.78 -16.48
CA MET A 254 -22.36 -7.67 -16.65
C MET A 254 -22.91 -6.55 -15.80
N PRO A 255 -23.74 -5.66 -16.33
CA PRO A 255 -24.36 -4.59 -15.58
C PRO A 255 -25.42 -5.14 -14.60
N THR A 256 -25.56 -4.45 -13.47
CA THR A 256 -26.66 -4.69 -12.54
C THR A 256 -27.82 -3.77 -12.88
N TYR A 257 -29.03 -4.31 -12.94
CA TYR A 257 -30.24 -3.51 -13.08
C TYR A 257 -30.51 -2.73 -11.80
N MET A 258 -30.85 -1.46 -11.95
CA MET A 258 -31.21 -0.56 -10.85
C MET A 258 -32.48 0.22 -11.18
N ASP A 259 -33.29 0.46 -10.17
CA ASP A 259 -34.43 1.37 -10.22
C ASP A 259 -34.24 2.48 -9.17
N ASP A 260 -34.21 3.72 -9.63
CA ASP A 260 -34.04 4.90 -8.80
C ASP A 260 -35.16 5.92 -9.12
N SER A 261 -35.93 6.29 -8.12
CA SER A 261 -37.08 7.20 -8.29
C SER A 261 -36.69 8.56 -8.88
N SER A 262 -35.46 9.02 -8.63
CA SER A 262 -34.97 10.32 -9.11
C SER A 262 -34.32 10.25 -10.51
N ARG A 263 -33.76 9.11 -10.91
CA ARG A 263 -32.98 8.91 -12.14
C ARG A 263 -33.65 7.98 -13.15
N GLY A 264 -34.66 7.27 -12.70
CA GLY A 264 -35.36 6.24 -13.47
C GLY A 264 -34.63 4.90 -13.47
N PHE A 265 -35.05 4.03 -14.37
CA PHE A 265 -34.40 2.72 -14.57
C PHE A 265 -32.99 2.88 -15.10
N GLY A 266 -32.11 1.97 -14.71
CA GLY A 266 -30.72 2.04 -15.13
C GLY A 266 -30.00 0.70 -15.15
N LEU A 267 -28.86 0.71 -15.80
CA LEU A 267 -27.88 -0.35 -15.79
C LEU A 267 -26.61 0.22 -15.13
N ALA A 268 -26.18 -0.37 -14.03
CA ALA A 268 -25.02 0.08 -13.26
C ALA A 268 -23.87 -0.94 -13.31
N GLU A 269 -22.65 -0.43 -13.23
CA GLU A 269 -21.40 -1.18 -13.14
C GLU A 269 -21.13 -2.13 -14.33
N GLY A 270 -21.82 -1.96 -15.45
CA GLY A 270 -21.52 -2.67 -16.68
C GLY A 270 -20.22 -2.19 -17.30
N GLY A 271 -19.46 -3.10 -17.94
CA GLY A 271 -18.21 -2.67 -18.53
C GLY A 271 -17.33 -3.77 -19.09
N TYR A 272 -16.04 -3.49 -19.10
CA TYR A 272 -15.05 -4.43 -19.62
C TYR A 272 -13.79 -4.41 -18.75
N TYR A 273 -13.29 -5.58 -18.43
CA TYR A 273 -12.03 -5.81 -17.74
C TYR A 273 -10.94 -6.14 -18.74
N PHE A 274 -9.88 -5.38 -18.75
CA PHE A 274 -8.70 -5.57 -19.58
C PHE A 274 -7.57 -6.18 -18.75
N ALA A 275 -7.22 -7.40 -19.03
CA ALA A 275 -6.02 -8.05 -18.53
C ALA A 275 -4.82 -7.59 -19.38
N MET A 276 -4.26 -6.42 -19.07
CA MET A 276 -3.25 -5.77 -19.94
C MET A 276 -1.91 -6.48 -19.88
N SER A 277 -1.47 -6.88 -18.67
CA SER A 277 -0.19 -7.56 -18.46
C SER A 277 -0.15 -8.19 -17.06
N ASP A 278 0.88 -9.00 -16.79
CA ASP A 278 1.11 -9.59 -15.46
C ASP A 278 1.32 -8.57 -14.33
N ILE A 279 1.56 -7.31 -14.68
CA ILE A 279 1.84 -6.24 -13.72
C ILE A 279 0.75 -5.17 -13.66
N MET A 280 -0.22 -5.17 -14.57
CA MET A 280 -1.23 -4.11 -14.67
C MET A 280 -2.52 -4.61 -15.28
N ASP A 281 -3.65 -4.20 -14.71
CA ASP A 281 -5.00 -4.38 -15.24
C ASP A 281 -5.70 -3.04 -15.47
N LEU A 282 -6.86 -3.08 -16.15
CA LEU A 282 -7.76 -1.95 -16.29
C LEU A 282 -9.19 -2.43 -16.28
N LYS A 283 -9.99 -1.96 -15.33
CA LYS A 283 -11.44 -2.16 -15.26
C LYS A 283 -12.12 -0.87 -15.68
N LEU A 284 -12.83 -0.87 -16.81
CA LEU A 284 -13.70 0.23 -17.24
C LEU A 284 -15.15 -0.15 -16.98
N THR A 285 -15.86 0.64 -16.19
CA THR A 285 -17.28 0.43 -15.90
C THR A 285 -18.06 1.71 -16.11
N GLY A 286 -19.34 1.57 -16.43
CA GLY A 286 -20.24 2.70 -16.61
C GLY A 286 -21.63 2.41 -16.09
N ASP A 287 -22.34 3.47 -15.74
CA ASP A 287 -23.75 3.46 -15.39
C ASP A 287 -24.49 4.33 -16.37
N ILE A 288 -25.72 3.94 -16.71
CA ILE A 288 -26.61 4.71 -17.57
C ILE A 288 -28.04 4.60 -17.04
N PHE A 289 -28.75 5.72 -16.99
CA PHE A 289 -30.12 5.82 -16.49
C PHE A 289 -31.04 6.47 -17.49
N THR A 290 -32.32 6.10 -17.49
CA THR A 290 -33.33 6.55 -18.46
C THR A 290 -33.57 8.08 -18.42
N LYS A 291 -33.44 8.74 -17.27
CA LYS A 291 -33.54 10.22 -17.20
C LYS A 291 -32.25 10.95 -17.61
N GLY A 292 -31.27 10.22 -18.15
CA GLY A 292 -30.06 10.77 -18.76
C GLY A 292 -28.91 11.03 -17.79
N SER A 293 -28.94 10.45 -16.59
CA SER A 293 -27.76 10.35 -15.71
C SER A 293 -26.82 9.27 -16.20
N TRP A 294 -25.51 9.49 -16.06
CA TRP A 294 -24.49 8.50 -16.46
C TRP A 294 -23.20 8.66 -15.65
N ARG A 295 -22.45 7.59 -15.51
CA ARG A 295 -21.14 7.56 -14.88
C ARG A 295 -20.17 6.73 -15.72
N LEU A 296 -18.91 7.14 -15.75
CA LEU A 296 -17.80 6.36 -16.28
C LEU A 296 -16.75 6.23 -15.16
N SER A 297 -16.30 5.02 -14.91
CA SER A 297 -15.30 4.68 -13.92
C SER A 297 -14.18 3.86 -14.55
N GLY A 298 -12.94 4.28 -14.32
CA GLY A 298 -11.75 3.53 -14.69
C GLY A 298 -10.95 3.18 -13.42
N LEU A 299 -10.73 1.89 -13.19
CA LEU A 299 -9.91 1.38 -12.09
C LEU A 299 -8.77 0.55 -12.67
N THR A 300 -7.55 0.89 -12.32
CA THR A 300 -6.36 0.12 -12.66
C THR A 300 -5.60 -0.27 -11.40
N ASN A 301 -5.23 -1.53 -11.30
CA ASN A 301 -4.30 -2.03 -10.30
C ASN A 301 -2.99 -2.36 -10.99
N TYR A 302 -1.90 -1.98 -10.37
CA TYR A 302 -0.58 -2.31 -10.88
C TYR A 302 0.34 -2.76 -9.76
N ASN A 303 1.12 -3.81 -10.03
CA ASN A 303 2.03 -4.39 -9.05
C ASN A 303 3.24 -4.99 -9.75
N LYS A 304 4.40 -4.40 -9.51
CA LYS A 304 5.69 -4.96 -9.95
C LYS A 304 6.48 -5.39 -8.73
N ARG A 305 6.59 -6.72 -8.53
CA ARG A 305 7.24 -7.32 -7.36
C ARG A 305 8.61 -6.69 -7.09
N TYR A 306 8.87 -6.30 -5.85
CA TYR A 306 10.08 -5.63 -5.37
C TYR A 306 10.35 -4.23 -5.97
N LYS A 307 9.42 -3.65 -6.71
CA LYS A 307 9.56 -2.30 -7.26
C LYS A 307 8.47 -1.35 -6.76
N TYR A 308 7.22 -1.61 -7.11
CA TYR A 308 6.10 -0.76 -6.72
C TYR A 308 4.77 -1.50 -6.79
N SER A 309 3.80 -0.98 -6.08
CA SER A 309 2.39 -1.38 -6.19
C SER A 309 1.48 -0.17 -6.04
N GLY A 310 0.29 -0.27 -6.61
CA GLY A 310 -0.68 0.79 -6.45
C GLY A 310 -1.99 0.53 -7.17
N THR A 311 -2.93 1.44 -6.92
CA THR A 311 -4.26 1.49 -7.54
C THR A 311 -4.55 2.91 -7.99
N LEU A 312 -5.12 3.07 -9.16
CA LEU A 312 -5.60 4.36 -9.66
C LEU A 312 -7.06 4.18 -10.10
N GLN A 313 -7.95 4.96 -9.53
CA GLN A 313 -9.34 5.05 -9.90
C GLN A 313 -9.65 6.47 -10.34
N ALA A 314 -10.35 6.62 -11.44
CA ALA A 314 -10.85 7.90 -11.93
C ALA A 314 -12.32 7.74 -12.35
N ASP A 315 -13.18 8.51 -11.73
CA ASP A 315 -14.62 8.50 -11.96
C ASP A 315 -15.07 9.87 -12.49
N TYR A 316 -15.97 9.85 -13.42
CA TYR A 316 -16.70 11.04 -13.85
C TYR A 316 -18.17 10.70 -13.96
N GLN A 317 -19.02 11.54 -13.38
CA GLN A 317 -20.47 11.34 -13.40
C GLN A 317 -21.23 12.62 -13.73
N VAL A 318 -22.35 12.46 -14.40
CA VAL A 318 -23.35 13.48 -14.64
C VAL A 318 -24.65 12.99 -14.04
N THR A 319 -25.07 13.60 -12.96
CA THR A 319 -26.31 13.24 -12.26
C THR A 319 -27.37 14.27 -12.59
N LYS A 320 -28.48 13.80 -13.15
CA LYS A 320 -29.68 14.58 -13.41
C LYS A 320 -30.79 14.08 -12.50
N THR A 321 -31.36 14.94 -11.70
CA THR A 321 -32.46 14.63 -10.79
C THR A 321 -33.66 15.51 -11.12
N GLY A 322 -34.87 14.98 -10.95
CA GLY A 322 -36.11 15.67 -11.35
C GLY A 322 -36.39 15.56 -12.86
N ASP A 323 -37.51 16.09 -13.28
CA ASP A 323 -37.93 16.09 -14.69
C ASP A 323 -37.61 17.41 -15.35
N LYS A 324 -37.10 17.34 -16.59
CA LYS A 324 -36.69 18.52 -17.34
C LYS A 324 -37.83 19.53 -17.49
N GLY A 325 -37.63 20.73 -17.04
CA GLY A 325 -38.65 21.82 -17.05
C GLY A 325 -39.40 22.00 -15.73
N MET A 326 -39.17 21.11 -14.73
CA MET A 326 -39.70 21.26 -13.38
C MET A 326 -38.72 22.02 -12.46
N PRO A 327 -39.22 22.69 -11.39
CA PRO A 327 -38.38 23.47 -10.48
C PRO A 327 -37.33 22.65 -9.72
N ASP A 328 -37.53 21.33 -9.57
CA ASP A 328 -36.64 20.38 -8.91
C ASP A 328 -35.56 19.80 -9.83
N TYR A 329 -35.57 20.19 -11.13
CA TYR A 329 -34.57 19.71 -12.07
C TYR A 329 -33.19 20.25 -11.76
N THR A 330 -32.25 19.35 -11.46
CA THR A 330 -30.85 19.70 -11.20
C THR A 330 -29.88 18.85 -12.01
N VAL A 331 -28.76 19.42 -12.35
CA VAL A 331 -27.67 18.75 -13.05
C VAL A 331 -26.38 18.94 -12.29
N ALA A 332 -25.86 17.88 -11.70
CA ALA A 332 -24.55 17.83 -11.07
C ALA A 332 -23.54 17.13 -11.99
N LYS A 333 -22.34 17.71 -12.09
CA LYS A 333 -21.20 17.15 -12.82
C LYS A 333 -20.06 16.97 -11.83
N ASP A 334 -19.75 15.74 -11.54
CA ASP A 334 -18.82 15.39 -10.47
C ASP A 334 -17.69 14.50 -10.99
N PHE A 335 -16.55 14.59 -10.35
CA PHE A 335 -15.43 13.70 -10.59
C PHE A 335 -14.79 13.26 -9.28
N LYS A 336 -14.11 12.11 -9.32
CA LYS A 336 -13.31 11.60 -8.23
C LYS A 336 -12.05 10.95 -8.78
N VAL A 337 -10.93 11.21 -8.12
CA VAL A 337 -9.66 10.55 -8.40
C VAL A 337 -9.11 9.99 -7.10
N VAL A 338 -8.89 8.68 -7.08
CA VAL A 338 -8.22 7.98 -5.97
C VAL A 338 -6.96 7.35 -6.53
N TRP A 339 -5.82 7.70 -5.98
CA TRP A 339 -4.55 7.12 -6.37
C TRP A 339 -3.74 6.72 -5.15
N ASN A 340 -3.49 5.43 -5.02
CA ASN A 340 -2.62 4.90 -3.99
C ASN A 340 -1.41 4.28 -4.67
N HIS A 341 -0.24 4.76 -4.35
CA HIS A 341 1.04 4.26 -4.86
C HIS A 341 2.02 4.07 -3.73
N ARG A 342 2.72 2.96 -3.77
CA ARG A 342 3.78 2.65 -2.83
C ARG A 342 4.97 2.05 -3.57
N GLN A 343 6.11 2.68 -3.46
CA GLN A 343 7.38 2.11 -3.87
C GLN A 343 7.86 1.09 -2.84
N ASP A 344 8.35 -0.06 -3.30
CA ASP A 344 8.98 -1.06 -2.43
C ASP A 344 10.36 -0.57 -1.97
N ALA A 345 10.71 -0.79 -0.71
CA ALA A 345 12.01 -0.39 -0.16
C ALA A 345 13.21 -1.04 -0.89
N LYS A 346 13.00 -2.20 -1.53
CA LYS A 346 14.02 -2.88 -2.32
C LYS A 346 14.25 -2.27 -3.71
N ALA A 347 13.33 -1.42 -4.17
CA ALA A 347 13.44 -0.78 -5.49
C ALA A 347 14.59 0.22 -5.54
N SER A 348 14.77 0.96 -4.45
CA SER A 348 15.89 1.89 -4.28
C SER A 348 16.17 2.07 -2.79
N PRO A 349 17.40 1.81 -2.33
CA PRO A 349 17.76 2.01 -0.92
C PRO A 349 17.79 3.49 -0.51
N ASN A 350 17.94 4.39 -1.48
CA ASN A 350 18.18 5.81 -1.24
C ASN A 350 17.00 6.70 -1.65
N SER A 351 15.93 6.15 -2.20
CA SER A 351 14.74 6.95 -2.55
C SER A 351 13.46 6.22 -2.21
N THR A 352 12.45 6.98 -1.79
CA THR A 352 11.09 6.48 -1.53
C THR A 352 10.09 7.38 -2.21
N PHE A 353 9.10 6.78 -2.85
CA PHE A 353 7.95 7.47 -3.41
C PHE A 353 6.66 6.84 -2.93
N SER A 354 5.74 7.66 -2.47
CA SER A 354 4.39 7.23 -2.11
C SER A 354 3.36 8.29 -2.44
N ALA A 355 2.17 7.84 -2.83
CA ALA A 355 1.03 8.70 -3.07
C ALA A 355 -0.22 8.07 -2.45
N SER A 356 -1.01 8.91 -1.79
CA SER A 356 -2.34 8.59 -1.30
C SER A 356 -3.23 9.77 -1.62
N VAL A 357 -3.85 9.73 -2.79
CA VAL A 357 -4.70 10.80 -3.32
C VAL A 357 -6.15 10.36 -3.21
N ASN A 358 -6.99 11.18 -2.62
CA ASN A 358 -8.45 11.04 -2.59
C ASN A 358 -9.05 12.42 -2.83
N PHE A 359 -9.21 12.76 -4.09
CA PHE A 359 -9.66 14.06 -4.55
C PHE A 359 -10.97 13.95 -5.30
N SER A 360 -11.96 14.75 -4.95
CA SER A 360 -13.25 14.75 -5.63
C SER A 360 -13.93 16.11 -5.54
N THR A 361 -14.94 16.32 -6.36
CA THR A 361 -15.90 17.41 -6.15
C THR A 361 -16.64 17.23 -4.82
N SER A 362 -17.03 18.32 -4.18
CA SER A 362 -17.69 18.31 -2.86
C SER A 362 -19.06 17.61 -2.88
N SER A 363 -19.72 17.55 -4.04
CA SER A 363 -21.01 16.91 -4.27
C SER A 363 -20.92 15.41 -4.64
N TYR A 364 -19.73 14.93 -5.04
CA TYR A 364 -19.57 13.57 -5.61
C TYR A 364 -20.20 12.47 -4.75
N GLU A 365 -19.90 12.43 -3.46
CA GLU A 365 -20.36 11.32 -2.60
C GLU A 365 -21.89 11.35 -2.41
N ARG A 366 -22.49 12.54 -2.42
CA ARG A 366 -23.94 12.72 -2.28
C ARG A 366 -24.68 12.43 -3.58
N SER A 367 -24.05 12.69 -4.73
CA SER A 367 -24.64 12.45 -6.04
C SER A 367 -24.38 11.05 -6.59
N ASN A 368 -23.50 10.26 -5.95
CA ASN A 368 -23.21 8.89 -6.38
C ASN A 368 -24.21 7.91 -5.76
N ILE A 369 -24.95 7.19 -6.64
CA ILE A 369 -25.99 6.24 -6.22
C ILE A 369 -25.42 5.07 -5.41
N ASN A 370 -24.22 4.62 -5.70
CA ASN A 370 -23.58 3.50 -5.00
C ASN A 370 -23.25 3.83 -3.54
N ASN A 371 -23.26 5.13 -3.17
CA ASN A 371 -23.00 5.60 -1.81
C ASN A 371 -24.27 5.85 -0.99
N LEU A 372 -25.45 5.67 -1.58
CA LEU A 372 -26.72 6.05 -0.95
C LEU A 372 -26.95 5.40 0.41
N TYR A 373 -26.48 4.17 0.59
CA TYR A 373 -26.58 3.41 1.84
C TYR A 373 -25.29 3.40 2.66
N ASN A 374 -24.26 4.14 2.24
CA ASN A 374 -22.99 4.22 2.95
C ASN A 374 -22.92 5.52 3.77
N SER A 375 -23.50 5.49 4.98
CA SER A 375 -23.52 6.64 5.88
C SER A 375 -22.12 7.19 6.20
N GLN A 376 -21.10 6.33 6.21
CA GLN A 376 -19.73 6.73 6.52
C GLN A 376 -19.13 7.62 5.41
N LEU A 377 -19.40 7.31 4.15
CA LEU A 377 -18.98 8.15 3.01
C LEU A 377 -19.81 9.42 2.90
N LEU A 378 -21.12 9.36 3.17
CA LEU A 378 -22.02 10.51 3.11
C LEU A 378 -21.73 11.54 4.21
N THR A 379 -21.25 11.08 5.38
CA THR A 379 -20.91 11.95 6.53
C THR A 379 -19.45 12.40 6.54
N GLN A 380 -18.61 11.88 5.63
CA GLN A 380 -17.21 12.25 5.55
C GLN A 380 -17.06 13.73 5.17
N ASN A 381 -16.71 14.58 6.15
CA ASN A 381 -16.56 16.00 5.94
C ASN A 381 -15.19 16.40 5.39
N THR A 382 -14.15 15.63 5.65
CA THR A 382 -12.77 15.93 5.22
C THR A 382 -12.18 14.83 4.38
N LYS A 383 -11.50 15.19 3.29
CA LYS A 383 -10.68 14.32 2.47
C LYS A 383 -9.27 14.86 2.43
N THR A 384 -8.29 13.97 2.59
CA THR A 384 -6.88 14.34 2.54
C THR A 384 -6.19 13.57 1.44
N SER A 385 -5.31 14.27 0.74
CA SER A 385 -4.45 13.69 -0.29
C SER A 385 -3.01 14.06 0.00
N SER A 386 -2.10 13.12 -0.15
CA SER A 386 -0.67 13.38 0.00
C SER A 386 0.14 12.63 -1.05
N ILE A 387 1.14 13.31 -1.57
CA ILE A 387 2.17 12.72 -2.43
C ILE A 387 3.51 13.05 -1.79
N SER A 388 4.34 12.06 -1.58
CA SER A 388 5.65 12.25 -0.95
C SER A 388 6.75 11.57 -1.75
N TYR A 389 7.84 12.29 -1.90
CA TYR A 389 9.09 11.79 -2.46
C TYR A 389 10.24 12.14 -1.52
N SER A 390 11.09 11.18 -1.22
CA SER A 390 12.30 11.41 -0.43
C SER A 390 13.49 10.77 -1.11
N ARG A 391 14.62 11.47 -1.10
CA ARG A 391 15.90 10.97 -1.60
C ARG A 391 17.03 11.30 -0.62
N SER A 392 17.78 10.29 -0.25
CA SER A 392 18.95 10.40 0.59
C SER A 392 20.23 10.28 -0.23
N PHE A 393 21.21 11.08 0.10
CA PHE A 393 22.58 11.08 -0.46
C PHE A 393 23.55 10.74 0.68
N PRO A 394 23.78 9.44 0.96
CA PRO A 394 24.55 9.02 2.13
C PRO A 394 25.98 9.58 2.17
N ASP A 395 26.60 9.72 1.01
CA ASP A 395 28.00 10.17 0.89
C ASP A 395 28.24 11.56 1.46
N ILE A 396 27.24 12.44 1.34
CA ILE A 396 27.29 13.81 1.86
C ILE A 396 26.36 14.03 3.06
N GLY A 397 25.63 12.99 3.47
CA GLY A 397 24.67 13.06 4.56
C GLY A 397 23.47 13.97 4.31
N LEU A 398 23.12 14.19 3.03
CA LEU A 398 21.99 15.03 2.61
C LEU A 398 20.75 14.19 2.36
N THR A 399 19.60 14.61 2.90
CA THR A 399 18.28 14.05 2.58
C THR A 399 17.36 15.18 2.12
N LEU A 400 16.75 14.97 0.98
CA LEU A 400 15.73 15.85 0.41
C LEU A 400 14.40 15.10 0.46
N SER A 401 13.36 15.73 1.02
CA SER A 401 12.01 15.18 1.00
C SER A 401 10.99 16.26 0.64
N GLY A 402 10.19 15.96 -0.37
CA GLY A 402 9.12 16.86 -0.81
C GLY A 402 7.78 16.17 -0.59
N THR A 403 6.82 16.91 -0.05
CA THR A 403 5.44 16.46 0.09
C THR A 403 4.48 17.46 -0.51
N THR A 404 3.40 16.95 -1.07
CA THR A 404 2.24 17.73 -1.47
C THR A 404 1.07 17.25 -0.63
N ASN A 405 0.38 18.18 0.01
CA ASN A 405 -0.80 17.87 0.82
C ASN A 405 -1.99 18.68 0.31
N ILE A 406 -3.12 18.01 0.16
CA ILE A 406 -4.40 18.63 -0.20
C ILE A 406 -5.42 18.17 0.83
N ALA A 407 -6.04 19.09 1.54
CA ALA A 407 -7.12 18.83 2.46
C ALA A 407 -8.39 19.54 1.96
N GLN A 408 -9.42 18.76 1.68
CA GLN A 408 -10.72 19.27 1.23
C GLN A 408 -11.73 19.15 2.37
N THR A 409 -12.49 20.21 2.62
CA THR A 409 -13.64 20.19 3.52
C THR A 409 -14.91 20.22 2.67
N MET A 410 -15.69 19.15 2.75
CA MET A 410 -16.86 18.95 1.87
C MET A 410 -18.02 19.85 2.23
N ARG A 411 -18.16 20.24 3.51
CA ARG A 411 -19.29 21.03 4.01
C ARG A 411 -19.33 22.44 3.44
N ASP A 412 -18.20 23.10 3.37
CA ASP A 412 -18.07 24.50 2.94
C ASP A 412 -17.30 24.65 1.62
N SER A 413 -16.98 23.53 0.96
CA SER A 413 -16.21 23.46 -0.28
C SER A 413 -14.86 24.18 -0.18
N SER A 414 -14.24 24.17 1.01
CA SER A 414 -12.93 24.76 1.21
C SER A 414 -11.81 23.74 0.91
N ILE A 415 -10.72 24.24 0.39
CA ILE A 415 -9.55 23.46 0.05
C ILE A 415 -8.30 24.14 0.62
N ALA A 416 -7.50 23.37 1.32
CA ALA A 416 -6.17 23.76 1.75
C ALA A 416 -5.14 22.94 0.97
N VAL A 417 -4.26 23.62 0.27
CA VAL A 417 -3.21 23.00 -0.54
C VAL A 417 -1.85 23.45 -0.02
N THR A 418 -0.94 22.50 0.17
CA THR A 418 0.48 22.77 0.43
C THR A 418 1.29 22.11 -0.68
N LEU A 419 1.97 22.94 -1.51
CA LEU A 419 2.68 22.47 -2.70
C LEU A 419 3.81 23.42 -3.11
N PRO A 420 5.07 23.04 -3.02
CA PRO A 420 5.59 21.90 -2.26
C PRO A 420 5.76 22.21 -0.77
N ASP A 421 5.83 21.18 0.06
CA ASP A 421 6.46 21.21 1.39
C ASP A 421 7.78 20.46 1.25
N LEU A 422 8.88 21.21 1.05
CA LEU A 422 10.20 20.65 0.79
C LEU A 422 11.04 20.71 2.06
N ASN A 423 11.52 19.56 2.54
CA ASN A 423 12.45 19.47 3.64
C ASN A 423 13.84 19.07 3.12
N ILE A 424 14.84 19.83 3.54
CA ILE A 424 16.25 19.65 3.22
C ILE A 424 16.96 19.37 4.55
N THR A 425 17.48 18.16 4.73
CA THR A 425 18.19 17.81 5.97
C THR A 425 19.62 17.42 5.64
N LEU A 426 20.57 18.15 6.20
CA LEU A 426 21.97 17.80 6.19
C LEU A 426 22.33 17.21 7.52
N SER A 427 22.77 15.97 7.51
CA SER A 427 23.19 15.24 8.72
C SER A 427 24.34 15.96 9.40
N ARG A 428 24.56 15.59 10.66
CA ARG A 428 25.64 16.16 11.47
C ARG A 428 27.01 16.04 10.79
N LEU A 429 27.62 17.18 10.48
CA LEU A 429 28.96 17.31 9.96
C LEU A 429 29.91 17.73 11.08
N PHE A 430 31.15 17.27 11.04
CA PHE A 430 32.23 17.68 11.93
C PHE A 430 33.30 18.41 11.11
N PRO A 431 33.13 19.72 10.85
CA PRO A 431 33.97 20.44 9.89
C PRO A 431 35.44 20.55 10.33
N PHE A 432 35.67 20.47 11.63
CA PHE A 432 37.03 20.60 12.21
C PHE A 432 37.69 19.24 12.51
N LYS A 433 37.03 18.12 12.14
CA LYS A 433 37.58 16.79 12.41
C LYS A 433 38.70 16.47 11.41
N ARG A 434 39.85 16.06 11.94
CA ARG A 434 41.03 15.66 11.15
C ARG A 434 40.69 14.41 10.31
N LYS A 435 41.13 14.40 9.07
CA LYS A 435 40.94 13.23 8.15
C LYS A 435 41.73 12.00 8.62
N LYS A 436 42.91 12.21 9.23
CA LYS A 436 43.74 11.15 9.84
C LYS A 436 43.92 11.50 11.33
N ALA A 437 43.18 10.80 12.20
CA ALA A 437 43.23 10.99 13.62
C ALA A 437 44.45 10.26 14.21
N ALA A 438 45.43 11.00 14.72
CA ALA A 438 46.50 10.49 15.57
C ALA A 438 46.27 11.02 17.00
N GLY A 439 46.06 10.10 17.95
CA GLY A 439 45.82 10.45 19.37
C GLY A 439 44.37 10.83 19.68
N ALA A 440 44.12 11.36 20.87
CA ALA A 440 42.79 11.73 21.33
C ALA A 440 42.18 12.88 20.54
N GLU A 441 40.85 12.83 20.34
CA GLU A 441 40.12 13.92 19.66
C GLU A 441 40.22 15.22 20.47
N ARG A 442 40.52 16.32 19.80
CA ARG A 442 40.59 17.66 20.40
C ARG A 442 39.17 18.21 20.58
N TRP A 443 38.96 19.15 21.49
CA TRP A 443 37.66 19.71 21.81
C TRP A 443 36.94 20.31 20.59
N TYR A 444 37.65 20.99 19.66
CA TYR A 444 37.08 21.59 18.47
C TYR A 444 36.69 20.55 17.39
N GLU A 445 37.30 19.36 17.39
CA GLU A 445 36.94 18.27 16.46
C GLU A 445 35.57 17.69 16.80
N LYS A 446 35.07 17.94 18.01
CA LYS A 446 33.74 17.52 18.47
C LYS A 446 32.65 18.54 18.14
N ILE A 447 32.99 19.67 17.55
CA ILE A 447 32.03 20.65 17.07
C ILE A 447 31.31 20.05 15.85
N SER A 448 30.02 19.96 15.94
CA SER A 448 29.16 19.47 14.90
C SER A 448 28.17 20.54 14.46
N ILE A 449 27.94 20.59 13.18
CA ILE A 449 26.96 21.47 12.53
C ILE A 449 26.00 20.58 11.74
N SER A 450 24.71 20.84 11.83
CA SER A 450 23.71 20.25 10.95
C SER A 450 22.83 21.36 10.37
N TYR A 451 22.07 21.03 9.35
CA TYR A 451 21.18 21.98 8.73
C TYR A 451 19.84 21.33 8.43
N THR A 452 18.76 22.04 8.72
CA THR A 452 17.41 21.66 8.30
C THR A 452 16.75 22.88 7.67
N GLY A 453 16.44 22.75 6.38
CA GLY A 453 15.66 23.72 5.61
C GLY A 453 14.25 23.20 5.38
N ARG A 454 13.23 24.04 5.50
CA ARG A 454 11.85 23.72 5.10
C ARG A 454 11.29 24.87 4.29
N LEU A 455 10.98 24.57 3.03
CA LEU A 455 10.22 25.47 2.14
C LEU A 455 8.78 24.99 2.11
N THR A 456 7.85 25.88 2.38
CA THR A 456 6.41 25.60 2.28
C THR A 456 5.70 26.64 1.46
N ASN A 457 4.87 26.19 0.54
CA ASN A 457 3.90 27.03 -0.17
C ASN A 457 2.52 26.51 0.16
N SER A 458 1.66 27.33 0.70
CA SER A 458 0.32 26.92 1.07
C SER A 458 -0.73 27.94 0.67
N ILE A 459 -1.93 27.44 0.41
CA ILE A 459 -3.10 28.25 0.16
C ILE A 459 -4.32 27.60 0.80
N ARG A 460 -5.18 28.42 1.40
CA ARG A 460 -6.52 28.02 1.80
C ARG A 460 -7.53 28.87 1.05
N THR A 461 -8.38 28.21 0.28
CA THR A 461 -9.37 28.87 -0.56
C THR A 461 -10.59 27.98 -0.79
N LYS A 462 -11.55 28.43 -1.57
CA LYS A 462 -12.64 27.57 -2.05
C LYS A 462 -12.22 26.84 -3.32
N ASP A 463 -12.80 25.67 -3.58
CA ASP A 463 -12.47 24.79 -4.70
C ASP A 463 -12.65 25.49 -6.07
N ASP A 464 -13.63 26.38 -6.20
CA ASP A 464 -13.90 27.19 -7.41
C ASP A 464 -12.85 28.30 -7.66
N ARG A 465 -12.09 28.69 -6.65
CA ARG A 465 -11.11 29.78 -6.69
C ARG A 465 -9.65 29.29 -6.77
N LEU A 466 -9.38 28.03 -6.46
CA LEU A 466 -8.02 27.50 -6.39
C LEU A 466 -7.17 27.81 -7.64
N PHE A 467 -7.75 27.65 -8.83
CA PHE A 467 -7.05 27.89 -10.10
C PHE A 467 -7.17 29.33 -10.62
N LYS A 468 -7.88 30.18 -9.91
CA LYS A 468 -8.01 31.61 -10.24
C LYS A 468 -7.09 32.49 -9.40
N THR A 469 -6.62 31.97 -8.27
CA THR A 469 -5.72 32.69 -7.37
C THR A 469 -4.30 32.64 -7.93
N GLY A 470 -3.71 33.81 -8.16
CA GLY A 470 -2.32 33.94 -8.59
C GLY A 470 -1.33 33.56 -7.48
N ILE A 471 -0.03 33.50 -7.82
CA ILE A 471 1.06 33.13 -6.88
C ILE A 471 1.09 34.06 -5.65
N SER A 472 0.69 35.32 -5.81
CA SER A 472 0.61 36.31 -4.72
C SER A 472 -0.40 35.93 -3.62
N GLY A 473 -1.41 35.11 -3.94
CA GLY A 473 -2.36 34.60 -2.95
C GLY A 473 -1.86 33.43 -2.12
N TRP A 474 -0.70 32.86 -2.47
CA TRP A 474 -0.09 31.75 -1.74
C TRP A 474 0.81 32.27 -0.60
N GLU A 475 0.84 31.52 0.49
CA GLU A 475 1.75 31.73 1.61
C GLU A 475 3.05 31.00 1.34
N ASN A 476 4.06 31.77 0.90
CA ASN A 476 5.37 31.24 0.58
C ASN A 476 6.32 31.57 1.71
N ALA A 477 6.92 30.56 2.30
CA ALA A 477 7.87 30.74 3.38
C ALA A 477 8.96 29.68 3.36
N MET A 478 10.16 30.05 3.80
CA MET A 478 11.27 29.12 3.99
C MET A 478 11.87 29.31 5.38
N ASN A 479 12.09 28.21 6.08
CA ASN A 479 12.75 28.20 7.39
C ASN A 479 14.07 27.48 7.28
N HIS A 480 15.12 28.10 7.81
CA HIS A 480 16.48 27.56 7.94
C HIS A 480 16.78 27.37 9.42
N ASN A 481 17.20 26.19 9.81
CA ASN A 481 17.62 25.89 11.17
C ASN A 481 19.02 25.28 11.17
N ILE A 482 19.95 25.92 11.86
CA ILE A 482 21.38 25.57 11.89
C ILE A 482 21.79 25.36 13.35
N PRO A 483 21.59 24.16 13.91
CA PRO A 483 22.13 23.83 15.23
C PRO A 483 23.64 23.55 15.15
N ILE A 484 24.37 24.23 15.99
CA ILE A 484 25.81 24.02 16.23
C ILE A 484 25.96 23.48 17.63
N SER A 485 26.56 22.32 17.79
CA SER A 485 26.71 21.70 19.10
C SER A 485 28.06 21.02 19.25
N ALA A 486 28.55 20.96 20.49
CA ALA A 486 29.71 20.18 20.83
C ALA A 486 29.42 19.35 22.09
N THR A 487 30.09 18.24 22.26
CA THR A 487 30.01 17.44 23.49
C THR A 487 31.42 17.02 23.88
N PHE A 488 31.83 17.39 25.07
CA PHE A 488 33.12 17.01 25.59
C PHE A 488 33.05 16.71 27.10
N THR A 489 34.01 15.95 27.58
CA THR A 489 34.08 15.56 29.01
C THR A 489 35.18 16.34 29.68
N LEU A 490 34.82 17.09 30.71
CA LEU A 490 35.77 17.77 31.62
C LEU A 490 36.06 16.87 32.81
N PHE A 491 37.28 16.94 33.32
CA PHE A 491 37.72 16.20 34.50
C PHE A 491 37.40 14.70 34.48
N LYS A 492 37.28 14.11 33.30
CA LYS A 492 36.89 12.70 33.03
C LYS A 492 35.45 12.31 33.40
N TYR A 493 34.71 13.13 34.13
CA TYR A 493 33.40 12.77 34.68
C TYR A 493 32.26 13.71 34.29
N LEU A 494 32.56 14.99 34.08
CA LEU A 494 31.58 16.00 33.79
C LEU A 494 31.40 16.13 32.25
N GLN A 495 30.27 15.74 31.75
CA GLN A 495 29.90 15.94 30.35
C GLN A 495 29.35 17.35 30.18
N VAL A 496 29.92 18.10 29.28
CA VAL A 496 29.55 19.46 28.92
C VAL A 496 29.09 19.47 27.47
N SER A 497 27.87 19.98 27.22
CA SER A 497 27.25 20.01 25.90
C SER A 497 26.74 21.43 25.60
N PRO A 498 27.59 22.34 25.11
CA PRO A 498 27.17 23.65 24.61
C PRO A 498 26.47 23.47 23.26
N SER A 499 25.47 24.29 23.02
CA SER A 499 24.80 24.38 21.73
C SER A 499 24.31 25.79 21.44
N VAL A 500 24.37 26.17 20.18
CA VAL A 500 23.80 27.40 19.65
C VAL A 500 22.90 27.01 18.47
N ASN A 501 21.68 27.48 18.51
CA ASN A 501 20.73 27.25 17.44
C ASN A 501 20.46 28.59 16.75
N TYR A 502 20.75 28.64 15.44
CA TYR A 502 20.41 29.76 14.59
C TYR A 502 19.23 29.39 13.70
N THR A 503 18.18 30.22 13.70
CA THR A 503 17.00 30.05 12.87
C THR A 503 16.78 31.31 12.03
N GLU A 504 16.58 31.13 10.73
CA GLU A 504 16.24 32.19 9.82
C GLU A 504 15.01 31.81 9.02
N ARG A 505 14.09 32.73 8.90
CA ARG A 505 12.82 32.54 8.18
C ARG A 505 12.74 33.57 7.06
N TRP A 506 12.38 33.12 5.89
CA TRP A 506 12.12 33.95 4.73
C TRP A 506 10.62 33.95 4.44
N TYR A 507 10.07 35.14 4.32
CA TYR A 507 8.67 35.36 4.01
C TYR A 507 8.54 36.22 2.77
N THR A 508 7.52 35.96 1.96
CA THR A 508 7.24 36.74 0.73
C THR A 508 6.22 37.84 0.97
N ARG A 509 5.67 37.93 2.17
CA ARG A 509 4.73 38.96 2.56
C ARG A 509 4.78 39.25 4.05
N LYS A 510 4.37 40.46 4.41
CA LYS A 510 4.04 40.88 5.77
C LYS A 510 2.65 41.44 5.82
N MET A 511 2.01 41.43 6.97
CA MET A 511 0.65 41.94 7.16
C MET A 511 0.67 43.03 8.19
N ASN A 512 0.45 44.28 7.76
CA ASN A 512 0.24 45.37 8.68
C ASN A 512 -1.20 45.29 9.21
N GLN A 513 -1.33 45.33 10.54
CA GLN A 513 -2.62 45.21 11.21
C GLN A 513 -3.04 46.59 11.73
N THR A 514 -4.29 46.92 11.54
CA THR A 514 -4.88 48.17 12.03
C THR A 514 -5.84 47.86 13.17
N TYR A 515 -5.68 48.59 14.28
CA TYR A 515 -6.57 48.47 15.42
C TYR A 515 -7.87 49.26 15.16
N ASN A 516 -8.99 48.58 15.26
CA ASN A 516 -10.32 49.22 15.15
C ASN A 516 -10.77 49.70 16.52
N MET A 517 -10.89 51.01 16.68
CA MET A 517 -11.28 51.63 17.94
C MET A 517 -12.75 51.37 18.32
N GLU A 518 -13.62 51.13 17.33
CA GLU A 518 -15.04 50.82 17.56
C GLU A 518 -15.25 49.38 18.00
N GLU A 519 -14.56 48.44 17.38
CA GLU A 519 -14.66 47.02 17.71
C GLU A 519 -13.71 46.57 18.80
N HIS A 520 -12.86 47.45 19.32
CA HIS A 520 -11.84 47.16 20.37
C HIS A 520 -10.90 45.98 20.05
N LYS A 521 -10.59 45.78 18.78
CA LYS A 521 -9.74 44.66 18.32
C LYS A 521 -8.93 45.03 17.08
N LEU A 522 -7.91 44.23 16.80
CA LEU A 522 -7.24 44.21 15.50
C LEU A 522 -8.23 43.72 14.45
N ASP A 523 -8.55 44.52 13.44
CA ASP A 523 -9.57 44.20 12.43
C ASP A 523 -8.92 43.52 11.22
N PRO A 524 -9.26 42.24 10.96
CA PRO A 524 -8.74 41.51 9.80
C PRO A 524 -9.10 42.13 8.45
N ASN A 525 -10.21 42.91 8.39
CA ASN A 525 -10.68 43.51 7.15
C ASN A 525 -9.89 44.77 6.79
N LEU A 526 -9.25 45.41 7.76
CA LEU A 526 -8.39 46.59 7.60
C LEU A 526 -6.90 46.24 7.43
N ASN A 527 -6.56 44.95 7.39
CA ASN A 527 -5.19 44.51 7.24
C ASN A 527 -4.66 44.78 5.82
N ASP A 528 -3.47 45.40 5.75
CA ASP A 528 -2.76 45.61 4.49
C ASP A 528 -1.66 44.57 4.31
N THR A 529 -1.74 43.81 3.22
CA THR A 529 -0.76 42.78 2.87
C THR A 529 0.28 43.35 1.92
N ILE A 530 1.50 43.51 2.40
CA ILE A 530 2.63 44.03 1.64
C ILE A 530 3.49 42.86 1.15
N ASN A 531 3.55 42.68 -0.17
CA ASN A 531 4.40 41.67 -0.79
C ASN A 531 5.84 42.19 -0.86
N GLY A 532 6.80 41.31 -0.57
CA GLY A 532 8.22 41.61 -0.58
C GLY A 532 9.04 40.42 -0.03
N PHE A 533 10.35 40.58 -0.01
CA PHE A 533 11.22 39.56 0.60
C PHE A 533 11.65 40.02 2.00
N TYR A 534 11.25 39.24 3.00
CA TYR A 534 11.49 39.56 4.42
C TYR A 534 12.27 38.46 5.10
N ARG A 535 13.33 38.84 5.84
CA ARG A 535 14.18 37.95 6.61
C ARG A 535 13.93 38.17 8.10
N VAL A 536 13.54 37.09 8.79
CA VAL A 536 13.29 37.07 10.24
C VAL A 536 14.21 36.06 10.89
N SER A 537 15.22 36.53 11.60
CA SER A 537 16.24 35.67 12.22
C SER A 537 16.22 35.74 13.74
N ASN A 538 16.51 34.61 14.38
CA ASN A 538 16.74 34.55 15.81
C ASN A 538 17.80 33.49 16.12
N TYR A 539 18.38 33.61 17.34
CA TYR A 539 19.29 32.61 17.86
C TYR A 539 19.04 32.37 19.35
N SER A 540 19.40 31.18 19.77
CA SER A 540 19.39 30.78 21.18
C SER A 540 20.67 30.01 21.50
N ALA A 541 21.14 30.14 22.73
CA ALA A 541 22.29 29.39 23.21
C ALA A 541 21.89 28.55 24.43
N SER A 542 22.49 27.37 24.56
CA SER A 542 22.33 26.55 25.74
C SER A 542 23.63 25.82 26.09
N ILE A 543 23.78 25.53 27.35
CA ILE A 543 24.84 24.67 27.87
C ILE A 543 24.23 23.67 28.82
N SER A 544 24.53 22.40 28.65
CA SER A 544 24.06 21.31 29.50
C SER A 544 25.25 20.65 30.17
N LEU A 545 25.17 20.47 31.46
CA LEU A 545 26.18 19.83 32.33
C LEU A 545 25.54 18.57 32.90
N SER A 546 26.14 17.42 32.70
CA SER A 546 25.66 16.17 33.29
C SER A 546 26.82 15.27 33.74
N THR A 547 26.57 14.46 34.77
CA THR A 547 27.50 13.44 35.20
C THR A 547 26.76 12.17 35.59
N LYS A 548 27.48 11.07 35.70
CA LYS A 548 26.92 9.79 36.16
C LYS A 548 27.62 9.35 37.44
N LEU A 549 26.83 9.21 38.48
CA LEU A 549 27.29 8.71 39.78
C LEU A 549 26.84 7.24 39.90
N TYR A 550 27.73 6.38 40.30
CA TYR A 550 27.49 4.95 40.41
C TYR A 550 27.57 4.50 41.88
N GLY A 551 26.48 3.90 42.37
CA GLY A 551 26.44 3.21 43.65
C GLY A 551 26.30 1.70 43.43
N MET A 552 26.99 0.92 44.23
CA MET A 552 26.87 -0.53 44.27
C MET A 552 26.48 -0.95 45.68
N TYR A 553 25.32 -1.57 45.81
CA TYR A 553 24.77 -2.00 47.09
C TYR A 553 24.66 -3.52 47.15
N LYS A 554 25.05 -4.10 48.31
CA LYS A 554 24.79 -5.50 48.63
C LYS A 554 23.78 -5.54 49.79
N PRO A 555 22.57 -6.06 49.62
CA PRO A 555 21.56 -6.10 50.69
C PRO A 555 22.05 -6.94 51.87
N LEU A 556 22.10 -6.34 53.07
CA LEU A 556 22.61 -6.99 54.29
C LEU A 556 21.75 -8.18 54.75
N PHE A 557 20.44 -8.16 54.43
CA PHE A 557 19.49 -9.17 54.86
C PHE A 557 19.37 -10.37 53.91
N MET A 558 20.08 -10.35 52.76
CA MET A 558 20.07 -11.42 51.78
C MET A 558 21.45 -12.09 51.59
N LYS A 559 22.15 -12.35 52.68
CA LYS A 559 23.55 -12.85 52.72
C LYS A 559 23.77 -14.17 51.98
N LYS A 560 22.70 -14.98 51.76
CA LYS A 560 22.80 -16.30 51.09
C LYS A 560 22.64 -16.24 49.56
N LYS A 561 22.31 -15.09 48.95
CA LYS A 561 22.20 -14.91 47.51
C LYS A 561 23.18 -13.83 47.07
N GLU A 562 23.96 -14.13 46.02
CA GLU A 562 24.85 -13.13 45.39
C GLU A 562 24.03 -12.08 44.65
N ILE A 563 23.42 -11.15 45.42
CA ILE A 563 22.63 -10.04 44.89
C ILE A 563 23.49 -8.77 44.96
N GLN A 564 23.58 -8.11 43.80
CA GLN A 564 24.22 -6.80 43.67
C GLN A 564 23.24 -5.82 43.05
N ILE A 565 23.00 -4.69 43.65
CA ILE A 565 22.14 -3.62 43.14
C ILE A 565 23.06 -2.48 42.68
N ARG A 566 22.95 -2.15 41.41
CA ARG A 566 23.62 -0.98 40.81
C ARG A 566 22.64 0.18 40.76
N HIS A 567 22.97 1.27 41.37
CA HIS A 567 22.27 2.54 41.29
C HIS A 567 23.07 3.51 40.45
N VAL A 568 22.45 4.06 39.41
CA VAL A 568 23.03 5.09 38.55
C VAL A 568 22.22 6.36 38.71
N VAL A 569 22.86 7.39 39.27
CA VAL A 569 22.27 8.73 39.43
C VAL A 569 22.87 9.64 38.38
N THR A 570 22.03 10.28 37.58
CA THR A 570 22.45 11.21 36.52
C THR A 570 21.88 12.60 36.81
N PRO A 571 22.56 13.43 37.59
CA PRO A 571 22.19 14.84 37.69
C PRO A 571 22.56 15.58 36.40
N GLN A 572 21.66 16.47 35.98
CA GLN A 572 21.86 17.35 34.84
C GLN A 572 21.37 18.76 35.18
N VAL A 573 22.15 19.74 34.82
CA VAL A 573 21.78 21.16 34.87
C VAL A 573 21.95 21.74 33.48
N SER A 574 20.94 22.43 32.98
CA SER A 574 20.99 23.08 31.66
C SER A 574 20.63 24.55 31.81
N LEU A 575 21.45 25.41 31.25
CA LEU A 575 21.18 26.83 31.09
C LEU A 575 20.86 27.10 29.62
N SER A 576 19.74 27.73 29.33
CA SER A 576 19.37 28.14 28.00
C SER A 576 18.87 29.57 27.98
N GLY A 577 19.13 30.28 26.89
CA GLY A 577 18.68 31.67 26.76
C GLY A 577 18.67 32.13 25.32
N ALA A 578 17.80 33.09 25.07
CA ALA A 578 17.70 33.83 23.81
C ALA A 578 17.46 35.31 24.12
N PRO A 579 18.04 36.24 23.35
CA PRO A 579 17.71 37.65 23.45
C PRO A 579 16.29 37.93 22.95
N GLY A 580 15.77 39.10 23.27
CA GLY A 580 14.53 39.59 22.68
C GLY A 580 14.72 40.09 21.24
N PHE A 581 13.71 39.88 20.42
CA PHE A 581 13.73 40.28 19.01
C PHE A 581 12.65 41.30 18.71
N SER A 582 12.61 42.40 19.51
CA SER A 582 11.62 43.50 19.40
C SER A 582 11.55 44.11 18.01
N LYS A 583 12.63 44.11 17.21
CA LYS A 583 12.69 44.62 15.83
C LYS A 583 11.69 44.01 14.84
N TYR A 584 11.08 42.87 15.19
CA TYR A 584 10.06 42.19 14.38
C TYR A 584 8.64 42.43 14.90
N TRP A 585 8.50 43.37 15.86
CA TRP A 585 7.27 43.68 16.51
C TRP A 585 6.98 45.17 16.33
N GLU A 586 5.74 45.52 16.04
CA GLU A 586 5.22 46.86 15.93
C GLU A 586 4.28 47.13 17.11
N GLU A 587 4.13 48.42 17.49
CA GLU A 587 3.28 48.84 18.59
C GLU A 587 1.99 49.49 18.09
N TYR A 588 0.93 49.38 18.87
CA TYR A 588 -0.29 50.09 18.71
C TYR A 588 -0.88 50.45 20.08
N THR A 589 -1.73 51.50 20.10
CA THR A 589 -2.43 51.92 21.32
C THR A 589 -3.82 51.32 21.30
N ASP A 590 -4.21 50.61 22.37
CA ASP A 590 -5.52 50.04 22.54
C ASP A 590 -6.53 51.12 23.01
N TYR A 591 -7.82 50.74 23.09
CA TYR A 591 -8.91 51.64 23.54
C TYR A 591 -8.67 52.24 24.94
N ASN A 592 -7.98 51.53 25.81
CA ASN A 592 -7.67 51.94 27.17
C ASN A 592 -6.42 52.85 27.26
N GLY A 593 -5.81 53.19 26.14
CA GLY A 593 -4.57 53.96 26.10
C GLY A 593 -3.31 53.14 26.40
N ASN A 594 -3.40 51.79 26.48
CA ASN A 594 -2.25 50.95 26.74
C ASN A 594 -1.52 50.65 25.44
N THR A 595 -0.19 50.64 25.50
CA THR A 595 0.64 50.18 24.38
C THR A 595 0.63 48.66 24.30
N GLN A 596 0.18 48.15 23.17
CA GLN A 596 0.16 46.74 22.82
C GLN A 596 1.11 46.47 21.65
N TYR A 597 1.44 45.22 21.42
CA TYR A 597 2.39 44.82 20.39
C TYR A 597 1.82 43.73 19.51
N TYR A 598 2.03 43.86 18.22
CA TYR A 598 1.77 42.79 17.25
C TYR A 598 2.98 42.58 16.35
N SER A 599 3.05 41.45 15.67
CA SER A 599 4.07 41.26 14.65
C SER A 599 3.43 41.17 13.26
N PRO A 600 3.97 41.92 12.27
CA PRO A 600 3.52 41.82 10.87
C PRO A 600 3.70 40.41 10.27
N PHE A 601 4.42 39.55 10.96
CA PHE A 601 4.64 38.15 10.57
C PHE A 601 3.78 37.15 11.35
N THR A 602 2.84 37.63 12.17
CA THR A 602 1.85 36.80 12.85
C THR A 602 0.99 36.06 11.81
N GLY A 603 0.75 34.77 11.99
CA GLY A 603 0.00 33.94 11.02
C GLY A 603 0.84 33.37 9.88
N GLN A 604 2.11 33.76 9.74
CA GLN A 604 3.00 33.14 8.76
C GLN A 604 3.38 31.69 9.19
N PRO A 605 3.67 30.80 8.24
CA PRO A 605 3.83 29.34 8.50
C PRO A 605 4.85 28.96 9.57
N PHE A 606 5.90 29.77 9.77
CA PHE A 606 6.97 29.46 10.73
C PHE A 606 6.99 30.41 11.92
N GLY A 607 5.99 31.28 12.05
CA GLY A 607 5.84 32.19 13.18
C GLY A 607 6.93 33.27 13.28
N VAL A 608 6.97 33.93 14.42
CA VAL A 608 7.88 35.03 14.71
C VAL A 608 8.62 34.78 16.03
N PRO A 609 9.87 35.20 16.17
CA PRO A 609 10.60 35.07 17.45
C PRO A 609 9.97 35.97 18.52
N SER A 610 10.14 35.58 19.78
CA SER A 610 9.63 36.34 20.93
C SER A 610 10.17 37.76 20.96
N ARG A 611 9.30 38.72 21.31
CA ARG A 611 9.68 40.10 21.52
C ARG A 611 10.66 40.28 22.70
N GLU A 612 10.40 39.53 23.75
CA GLU A 612 11.19 39.57 24.99
C GLU A 612 12.22 38.46 25.01
N GLY A 613 13.33 38.73 25.72
CA GLY A 613 14.36 37.74 25.96
C GLY A 613 13.88 36.63 26.89
N SER A 614 14.47 35.47 26.76
CA SER A 614 14.18 34.31 27.61
C SER A 614 15.48 33.76 28.23
N GLY A 615 15.39 33.28 29.45
CA GLY A 615 16.47 32.60 30.13
C GLY A 615 15.88 31.53 31.05
N THR A 616 16.38 30.30 30.97
CA THR A 616 15.88 29.18 31.78
C THR A 616 17.05 28.34 32.29
N VAL A 617 17.05 28.07 33.59
CA VAL A 617 17.89 27.03 34.20
C VAL A 617 17.00 25.82 34.47
N SER A 618 17.34 24.67 33.91
CA SER A 618 16.61 23.43 34.15
C SER A 618 17.45 22.45 34.95
N PHE A 619 16.81 21.83 35.91
CA PHE A 619 17.40 20.80 36.77
C PHE A 619 16.70 19.48 36.49
N SER A 620 17.47 18.47 36.25
CA SER A 620 16.96 17.10 36.03
C SER A 620 17.81 16.11 36.82
N LEU A 621 17.16 15.20 37.52
CA LEU A 621 17.80 14.12 38.26
C LEU A 621 17.17 12.81 37.83
N SER A 622 17.90 11.98 37.11
CA SER A 622 17.46 10.65 36.71
C SER A 622 18.16 9.57 37.52
N ASN A 623 17.40 8.60 37.99
CA ASN A 623 17.87 7.48 38.77
C ASN A 623 17.47 6.17 38.10
N ASN A 624 18.45 5.28 37.93
CA ASN A 624 18.23 3.93 37.40
C ASN A 624 18.73 2.90 38.43
N LEU A 625 17.89 1.91 38.76
CA LEU A 625 18.23 0.81 39.65
C LEU A 625 18.17 -0.52 38.91
N GLU A 626 19.28 -1.22 38.89
CA GLU A 626 19.43 -2.55 38.30
C GLU A 626 19.91 -3.55 39.33
N MET A 627 19.35 -4.74 39.35
CA MET A 627 19.75 -5.84 40.20
C MET A 627 20.37 -6.95 39.38
N LYS A 628 21.54 -7.42 39.82
CA LYS A 628 22.12 -8.70 39.36
C LYS A 628 21.95 -9.72 40.45
N TYR A 629 21.50 -10.92 40.07
CA TYR A 629 21.39 -12.06 40.98
C TYR A 629 21.79 -13.35 40.26
N TYR A 630 22.31 -14.29 41.01
CA TYR A 630 22.63 -15.63 40.49
C TYR A 630 21.38 -16.50 40.46
N ASP A 631 21.06 -17.05 39.30
CA ASP A 631 19.98 -18.01 39.13
C ASP A 631 20.51 -19.43 39.15
N ALA A 632 20.40 -20.08 40.31
CA ALA A 632 20.91 -21.44 40.55
C ALA A 632 20.28 -22.50 39.63
N LYS A 633 19.10 -22.26 39.07
CA LYS A 633 18.46 -23.20 38.13
C LYS A 633 19.07 -23.20 36.73
N LYS A 634 19.68 -22.09 36.34
CA LYS A 634 20.30 -21.90 35.01
C LYS A 634 21.80 -21.70 35.04
N ASP A 635 22.40 -21.74 36.21
CA ASP A 635 23.83 -21.49 36.41
C ASP A 635 24.34 -20.20 35.75
N THR A 636 23.53 -19.14 35.80
CA THR A 636 23.81 -17.86 35.12
C THR A 636 23.49 -16.66 35.99
N LEU A 637 24.27 -15.58 35.81
CA LEU A 637 23.95 -14.28 36.38
C LEU A 637 22.85 -13.59 35.58
N LYS A 638 21.71 -13.35 36.19
CA LYS A 638 20.60 -12.60 35.62
C LYS A 638 20.63 -11.15 36.05
N LYS A 639 20.31 -10.27 35.11
CA LYS A 639 20.15 -8.83 35.30
C LYS A 639 18.68 -8.46 35.17
N VAL A 640 18.15 -7.75 36.14
CA VAL A 640 16.78 -7.25 36.16
C VAL A 640 16.81 -5.75 36.49
N SER A 641 16.07 -4.96 35.71
CA SER A 641 15.83 -3.56 36.04
C SER A 641 14.76 -3.49 37.13
N LEU A 642 15.07 -2.88 38.27
CA LEU A 642 14.12 -2.61 39.34
C LEU A 642 13.34 -1.32 39.04
N ILE A 643 14.07 -0.27 38.73
CA ILE A 643 13.55 1.02 38.28
C ILE A 643 14.33 1.39 37.02
N ASP A 644 13.65 1.46 35.92
CA ASP A 644 14.25 1.78 34.62
C ASP A 644 14.62 3.28 34.56
N ASP A 645 13.72 4.13 35.07
CA ASP A 645 13.95 5.55 35.25
C ASP A 645 13.06 6.10 36.38
N LEU A 646 13.66 6.82 37.32
CA LEU A 646 12.96 7.67 38.26
C LEU A 646 13.55 9.06 38.09
N SER A 647 12.84 9.95 37.42
CA SER A 647 13.31 11.29 37.12
C SER A 647 12.50 12.37 37.82
N ALA A 648 13.22 13.36 38.32
CA ALA A 648 12.69 14.60 38.89
C ALA A 648 13.15 15.77 38.01
N ASN A 649 12.23 16.60 37.55
CA ASN A 649 12.52 17.72 36.66
C ASN A 649 11.88 19.01 37.19
N MET A 650 12.63 20.10 37.15
CA MET A 650 12.21 21.43 37.54
C MET A 650 13.00 22.48 36.76
N SER A 651 12.44 23.65 36.56
CA SER A 651 13.12 24.76 35.89
C SER A 651 12.88 26.10 36.59
N TYR A 652 13.85 26.97 36.42
CA TYR A 652 13.81 28.37 36.88
C TYR A 652 13.86 29.29 35.68
N ASN A 653 12.80 30.08 35.48
CA ASN A 653 12.71 31.08 34.41
C ASN A 653 13.35 32.40 34.92
N MET A 654 14.52 32.74 34.41
CA MET A 654 15.28 33.94 34.78
C MET A 654 14.61 35.24 34.27
N ALA A 655 13.78 35.16 33.26
CA ALA A 655 13.06 36.29 32.68
C ALA A 655 11.70 36.56 33.35
N ALA A 656 11.23 35.66 34.18
CA ALA A 656 9.94 35.82 34.86
C ALA A 656 10.07 36.86 36.00
N LYS A 657 9.17 37.85 35.99
CA LYS A 657 9.07 38.85 37.04
C LYS A 657 8.47 38.28 38.34
N GLU A 658 7.59 37.30 38.19
CA GLU A 658 6.89 36.60 39.27
C GLU A 658 6.92 35.09 39.02
N ARG A 659 6.95 34.32 40.10
CA ARG A 659 6.88 32.87 40.10
C ARG A 659 7.83 32.20 39.08
N PRO A 660 9.18 32.41 39.25
CA PRO A 660 10.15 31.93 38.27
C PRO A 660 10.33 30.39 38.26
N TRP A 661 9.95 29.66 39.29
CA TRP A 661 10.09 28.22 39.38
C TRP A 661 8.90 27.52 38.70
N SER A 662 9.19 26.52 37.90
CA SER A 662 8.16 25.60 37.38
C SER A 662 7.69 24.64 38.49
N ASP A 663 6.59 23.97 38.24
CA ASP A 663 6.16 22.82 39.04
C ASP A 663 7.21 21.68 38.98
N LEU A 664 7.35 20.94 40.08
CA LEU A 664 8.19 19.76 40.13
C LEU A 664 7.45 18.57 39.50
N SER A 665 8.00 18.02 38.43
CA SER A 665 7.50 16.80 37.82
C SER A 665 8.35 15.59 38.18
N LEU A 666 7.68 14.52 38.64
CA LEU A 666 8.29 13.24 38.94
C LEU A 666 7.77 12.21 37.92
N ASN A 667 8.68 11.43 37.33
CA ASN A 667 8.31 10.36 36.41
C ASN A 667 8.98 9.06 36.87
N ILE A 668 8.21 8.00 36.95
CA ILE A 668 8.70 6.67 37.27
C ILE A 668 8.36 5.74 36.10
N ARG A 669 9.37 5.03 35.61
CA ARG A 669 9.22 3.97 34.63
C ARG A 669 9.81 2.69 35.19
N MET A 670 8.99 1.63 35.25
CA MET A 670 9.40 0.31 35.73
C MET A 670 9.11 -0.74 34.65
N LYS A 671 10.09 -1.55 34.33
CA LYS A 671 9.94 -2.75 33.51
C LYS A 671 9.78 -3.95 34.42
N LEU A 672 8.53 -4.30 34.76
CA LEU A 672 8.24 -5.40 35.66
C LEU A 672 8.53 -6.76 35.00
N THR A 673 8.37 -6.85 33.68
CA THR A 673 8.80 -8.00 32.85
C THR A 673 9.34 -7.50 31.53
N LYS A 674 9.86 -8.41 30.68
CA LYS A 674 10.29 -8.06 29.31
C LYS A 674 9.16 -7.43 28.48
N ASN A 675 7.91 -7.80 28.77
CA ASN A 675 6.73 -7.42 28.00
C ASN A 675 5.81 -6.43 28.74
N TYR A 676 6.10 -6.10 30.01
CA TYR A 676 5.26 -5.22 30.82
C TYR A 676 6.04 -4.03 31.33
N THR A 677 5.64 -2.84 30.90
CA THR A 677 6.19 -1.56 31.35
C THR A 677 5.10 -0.75 32.01
N PHE A 678 5.37 -0.28 33.21
CA PHE A 678 4.53 0.62 33.99
C PHE A 678 5.16 2.00 34.04
N ASN A 679 4.40 3.05 33.72
CA ASN A 679 4.80 4.43 33.83
C ASN A 679 3.85 5.16 34.80
N MET A 680 4.39 6.02 35.62
CA MET A 680 3.64 6.92 36.48
C MET A 680 4.31 8.29 36.45
N ASN A 681 3.54 9.33 36.32
CA ASN A 681 3.94 10.70 36.43
C ASN A 681 3.15 11.40 37.52
N ALA A 682 3.79 12.25 38.28
CA ALA A 682 3.19 13.07 39.33
C ALA A 682 3.68 14.51 39.22
N SER A 683 2.82 15.47 39.49
CA SER A 683 3.14 16.89 39.49
C SER A 683 2.89 17.51 40.86
N PHE A 684 3.81 18.34 41.29
CA PHE A 684 3.77 19.05 42.54
C PHE A 684 3.92 20.55 42.28
N ALA A 685 2.91 21.33 42.65
CA ALA A 685 2.98 22.79 42.53
C ALA A 685 4.03 23.36 43.47
N THR A 686 4.81 24.25 42.92
CA THR A 686 5.90 24.91 43.67
C THR A 686 5.42 26.07 44.52
N TYR A 687 4.33 26.73 44.11
CA TYR A 687 3.80 27.92 44.78
C TYR A 687 2.57 27.62 45.61
N ALA A 688 2.56 28.23 46.82
CA ALA A 688 1.46 28.13 47.78
C ALA A 688 0.24 28.96 47.32
N TYR A 689 -0.94 28.58 47.77
CA TYR A 689 -2.12 29.42 47.63
C TYR A 689 -2.14 30.55 48.64
N ALA A 690 -2.74 31.68 48.27
CA ALA A 690 -3.08 32.81 49.10
C ALA A 690 -4.46 33.33 48.74
N PHE A 691 -5.02 34.15 49.57
CA PHE A 691 -6.25 34.88 49.25
C PHE A 691 -5.90 36.25 48.64
N ASP A 692 -6.59 36.64 47.60
CA ASP A 692 -6.53 37.99 47.04
C ASP A 692 -7.32 38.99 47.93
N LYS A 693 -7.34 40.26 47.51
CA LYS A 693 -8.09 41.34 48.24
C LYS A 693 -9.60 41.07 48.24
N ASN A 694 -10.12 40.24 47.36
CA ASN A 694 -11.52 39.91 47.21
C ASN A 694 -11.87 38.57 47.88
N GLY A 695 -10.93 37.92 48.55
CA GLY A 695 -11.16 36.60 49.19
C GLY A 695 -11.05 35.40 48.25
N ASN A 696 -10.67 35.57 46.96
CA ASN A 696 -10.49 34.47 46.04
C ASN A 696 -9.16 33.77 46.26
N VAL A 697 -9.13 32.48 46.03
CA VAL A 697 -7.91 31.66 46.13
C VAL A 697 -7.08 31.90 44.88
N VAL A 698 -5.88 32.47 45.08
CA VAL A 698 -4.90 32.73 44.00
C VAL A 698 -3.57 32.08 44.32
N THR A 699 -2.77 31.77 43.31
CA THR A 699 -1.40 31.28 43.50
C THR A 699 -0.51 32.45 43.92
N SER A 700 0.14 32.34 45.08
CA SER A 700 1.03 33.36 45.64
C SER A 700 2.41 33.34 44.96
N ASN A 701 3.24 34.36 45.28
CA ASN A 701 4.65 34.37 44.90
C ASN A 701 5.56 33.63 45.90
N ARG A 702 4.98 33.07 47.00
CA ARG A 702 5.71 32.29 47.99
C ARG A 702 5.71 30.80 47.63
N THR A 703 6.87 30.18 47.68
CA THR A 703 7.00 28.76 47.40
C THR A 703 6.51 27.92 48.57
N GLU A 704 6.03 26.69 48.33
CA GLU A 704 5.68 25.69 49.34
C GLU A 704 6.90 25.39 50.25
N TRP A 705 8.12 25.50 49.71
CA TRP A 705 9.38 25.29 50.49
C TRP A 705 9.59 26.34 51.55
N SER A 706 9.14 27.59 51.35
CA SER A 706 9.20 28.64 52.37
C SER A 706 8.37 28.29 53.61
N TYR A 707 7.45 27.33 53.49
CA TYR A 707 6.64 26.77 54.58
C TYR A 707 7.14 25.39 55.04
N GLY A 708 8.33 24.96 54.59
CA GLY A 708 8.90 23.65 54.92
C GLY A 708 8.21 22.48 54.25
N ARG A 709 7.38 22.72 53.20
CA ARG A 709 6.66 21.69 52.45
C ARG A 709 7.42 21.34 51.18
N PHE A 710 7.37 20.06 50.75
CA PHE A 710 8.02 19.58 49.53
C PHE A 710 7.41 20.18 48.25
N GLY A 711 6.12 20.41 48.26
CA GLY A 711 5.29 20.89 47.12
C GLY A 711 3.86 20.45 47.32
N ARG A 712 2.93 21.09 46.66
CA ARG A 712 1.51 20.74 46.73
C ARG A 712 1.19 19.77 45.61
N PHE A 713 0.79 18.57 45.98
CA PHE A 713 0.42 17.52 45.01
C PHE A 713 -0.76 17.99 44.14
N GLN A 714 -0.59 17.96 42.83
CA GLN A 714 -1.61 18.37 41.85
C GLN A 714 -2.33 17.19 41.24
N GLY A 715 -1.67 16.04 41.14
CA GLY A 715 -2.24 14.87 40.54
C GLY A 715 -1.18 13.90 40.03
N TYR A 716 -1.64 12.73 39.67
CA TYR A 716 -0.82 11.73 39.02
C TYR A 716 -1.52 11.13 37.81
N GLY A 717 -0.74 10.72 36.84
CA GLY A 717 -1.18 9.89 35.73
C GLY A 717 -0.44 8.57 35.77
N SER A 718 -1.11 7.49 35.41
CA SER A 718 -0.46 6.19 35.25
C SER A 718 -0.84 5.56 33.92
N SER A 719 0.10 4.87 33.33
CA SER A 719 -0.12 4.08 32.13
C SER A 719 0.67 2.79 32.19
N PHE A 720 0.14 1.75 31.62
CA PHE A 720 0.86 0.50 31.45
C PHE A 720 0.83 0.07 29.99
N ASN A 721 1.93 -0.53 29.56
CA ASN A 721 2.03 -1.11 28.24
C ASN A 721 2.41 -2.59 28.38
N TYR A 722 1.64 -3.45 27.75
CA TYR A 722 1.88 -4.88 27.73
C TYR A 722 1.96 -5.35 26.27
N THR A 723 3.10 -5.94 25.91
CA THR A 723 3.31 -6.48 24.56
C THR A 723 2.94 -7.96 24.55
N PHE A 724 1.85 -8.29 23.88
CA PHE A 724 1.47 -9.67 23.59
C PHE A 724 2.23 -10.16 22.36
N ASN A 725 2.98 -11.24 22.53
CA ASN A 725 3.63 -11.95 21.45
C ASN A 725 3.28 -13.44 21.51
N ASN A 726 3.66 -14.19 20.49
CA ASN A 726 3.35 -15.61 20.38
C ASN A 726 3.89 -16.44 21.56
N ASP A 727 5.04 -16.05 22.12
CA ASP A 727 5.63 -16.72 23.29
C ASP A 727 4.82 -16.45 24.55
N THR A 728 4.22 -15.27 24.68
CA THR A 728 3.32 -14.93 25.80
C THR A 728 2.04 -15.74 25.71
N TRP A 729 1.48 -15.86 24.52
CA TRP A 729 0.29 -16.67 24.25
C TRP A 729 0.52 -18.16 24.56
N LYS A 730 1.61 -18.72 24.05
CA LYS A 730 2.01 -20.12 24.33
C LYS A 730 2.21 -20.37 25.82
N LYS A 731 2.76 -19.39 26.55
CA LYS A 731 3.02 -19.51 28.00
C LYS A 731 1.75 -19.47 28.85
N TRP A 732 0.69 -18.78 28.39
CA TRP A 732 -0.58 -18.64 29.11
C TRP A 732 -1.60 -19.70 28.70
N PHE A 733 -1.67 -20.04 27.44
CA PHE A 733 -2.72 -20.86 26.84
C PHE A 733 -2.18 -22.09 26.08
N GLY A 734 -0.86 -22.23 25.93
CA GLY A 734 -0.27 -23.44 25.36
C GLY A 734 -0.38 -24.62 26.31
N PRO A 735 -0.39 -25.87 25.77
CA PRO A 735 -0.33 -27.07 26.61
C PRO A 735 0.90 -26.99 27.50
N LYS A 736 0.76 -27.34 28.77
CA LYS A 736 1.91 -27.51 29.67
C LYS A 736 2.67 -28.72 29.12
N GLU A 737 3.71 -28.48 28.36
CA GLU A 737 4.70 -29.52 28.03
C GLU A 737 5.32 -29.97 29.37
N ASP A 738 5.13 -31.23 29.67
CA ASP A 738 5.69 -31.86 30.84
C ASP A 738 7.20 -31.66 30.87
N ALA A 739 7.70 -31.14 31.96
CA ALA A 739 9.09 -30.78 32.18
C ALA A 739 10.05 -32.00 32.23
N GLU A 740 9.68 -33.15 31.67
CA GLU A 740 10.45 -34.42 31.67
C GLU A 740 11.21 -34.72 30.38
N GLN A 741 10.94 -34.00 29.26
CA GLN A 741 11.61 -34.35 28.00
C GLN A 741 12.97 -33.66 27.74
N ASP A 742 13.38 -32.71 28.58
CA ASP A 742 14.67 -32.01 28.42
C ASP A 742 15.86 -32.73 29.12
N LYS A 743 15.62 -33.92 29.74
CA LYS A 743 16.71 -34.71 30.34
C LYS A 743 17.37 -35.72 29.39
N ASN A 744 16.76 -35.97 28.21
CA ASN A 744 17.27 -36.99 27.30
C ASN A 744 17.92 -36.46 26.00
N LYS A 745 18.38 -35.18 25.99
CA LYS A 745 19.18 -34.60 24.90
C LYS A 745 20.55 -34.12 25.35
N LYS A 746 21.14 -34.84 26.32
CA LYS A 746 22.55 -34.73 26.66
C LYS A 746 23.05 -36.15 26.96
N ASP A 747 23.25 -36.93 25.94
CA ASP A 747 24.24 -37.98 25.81
C ASP A 747 24.63 -38.04 24.35
#